data_a1e097da19df47112389ddf109187955
#
_entry.id   a1e097da19df47112389ddf109187955
#
_cell.length_a   1.000
_cell.length_b   1.000
_cell.length_c   1.000
_cell.angle_alpha   90.00
_cell.angle_beta   90.00
_cell.angle_gamma   90.00
#
_symmetry.space_group_name_H-M   'P 1'
#
loop_
_entity.id
_entity.type
_entity.pdbx_description
1 polymer ?
#
loop_
_entity_poly.entity_id
_entity_poly.type
_entity_poly.pdbx_seq_one_letter_code
_entity_poly.pdbx_strand_id
1 'polypeptide(L)'
;MKKYILVLSAMFFALLSQNLRAEERYPETIVHGHVLLKGTGEHVPFVLVSLKGTTIATSTGDSGHYHLEHLPAGTFTIQVSGMGYKTVSREIILKPGTTLEINFEVEEDNVLLDGVVVSANRSETTRMMAPTLVNVVNMETYDKVNATSLSQGLVFQPGVRVENNCQNCSYQQVRINGLDGPYTQILIDSRPIFSSLAGVYGIEQLPANMVDRVEVMRGGGSALFGSSAIAGTINIITKEPVRNSASISHTTSNINGRAAFDHNTALNASLVTDDNKMGIAVFGQNRQKDGYDHDGDGFTELTKMNGQTLGMRGYLKTGIYSKVTAEYHHLQEFRRGGDNLQLPPHEAMIAEQVDHSINTGSVKYDWYAPNEKHMLNAFGSVQHINRESYYGAGKDPSAYGQTTDLTWVIGTQYVYKMDNCLFMPANLTAGLEFNSDHLSDNMWGYNRVTDQSIQIGSAYFQNEWRNPVWSFLVGGRLDKHSLIDGIIFSPRANLRYNPVENVNLRASYSYGFRAPQAFDEDLHIDNVGGIVSMIRLADDLRVEKSQSLSLSADIYESWGDWQANLLVEGFFTDLSDVFALTEIGVENGVLIKERRNESGARVYGGNLEGKLAYKNIWQLQAGFTLQQSLYKEAHAWAEDVEATREMFRTPGLYGYFVSSYNPLKQLMLSLSGTYTGSMLVEHHAGYIETNRTERTRGFMDLNFKAAYDFDLYNHIKLQLNAGVQNFLNAYQNDFDQGADRDSGYIYGPATPRCFYLGVKLSY
;
A
#
# COMPACT_ATOMS: atom_id res chain seq x y z
N MET A 1 27.44 -12.25 14.25
CA MET A 1 26.98 -11.24 13.30
C MET A 1 28.09 -10.59 12.49
N LYS A 2 29.08 -9.84 13.05
CA LYS A 2 30.14 -9.15 12.27
C LYS A 2 30.90 -10.04 11.28
N LYS A 3 31.18 -11.31 11.59
CA LYS A 3 31.88 -12.24 10.68
C LYS A 3 31.05 -12.67 9.48
N TYR A 4 29.74 -12.80 9.61
CA TYR A 4 28.85 -13.20 8.52
C TYR A 4 28.54 -12.03 7.57
N ILE A 5 28.48 -10.80 8.08
CA ILE A 5 28.34 -9.58 7.27
C ILE A 5 29.60 -9.38 6.41
N LEU A 6 30.78 -9.66 6.96
CA LEU A 6 32.04 -9.57 6.21
C LEU A 6 32.15 -10.64 5.11
N VAL A 7 31.64 -11.84 5.34
CA VAL A 7 31.62 -12.92 4.35
C VAL A 7 30.59 -12.62 3.24
N LEU A 8 29.41 -12.11 3.59
CA LEU A 8 28.40 -11.69 2.62
C LEU A 8 28.87 -10.50 1.79
N SER A 9 29.52 -9.49 2.40
CA SER A 9 30.09 -8.37 1.65
C SER A 9 31.27 -8.81 0.78
N ALA A 10 32.12 -9.73 1.24
CA ALA A 10 33.20 -10.29 0.42
C ALA A 10 32.70 -11.13 -0.74
N MET A 11 31.63 -11.95 -0.54
CA MET A 11 30.96 -12.66 -1.63
C MET A 11 30.29 -11.70 -2.62
N PHE A 12 29.68 -10.64 -2.15
CA PHE A 12 29.06 -9.60 -2.98
C PHE A 12 30.12 -8.86 -3.81
N PHE A 13 31.26 -8.47 -3.20
CA PHE A 13 32.38 -7.87 -3.93
C PHE A 13 33.05 -8.84 -4.90
N ALA A 14 33.14 -10.13 -4.57
CA ALA A 14 33.69 -11.15 -5.47
C ALA A 14 32.76 -11.42 -6.68
N LEU A 15 31.45 -11.38 -6.51
CA LEU A 15 30.48 -11.45 -7.61
C LEU A 15 30.52 -10.19 -8.50
N LEU A 16 30.70 -9.01 -7.91
CA LEU A 16 30.90 -7.76 -8.65
C LEU A 16 32.21 -7.76 -9.45
N SER A 17 33.30 -8.30 -8.91
CA SER A 17 34.60 -8.30 -9.58
C SER A 17 34.69 -9.28 -10.76
N GLN A 18 33.87 -10.32 -10.82
CA GLN A 18 33.83 -11.24 -11.98
C GLN A 18 33.11 -10.67 -13.21
N ASN A 19 32.22 -9.71 -13.01
CA ASN A 19 31.47 -9.05 -14.11
C ASN A 19 32.14 -7.77 -14.65
N LEU A 20 33.27 -7.34 -14.06
CA LEU A 20 34.08 -6.23 -14.59
C LEU A 20 35.01 -6.63 -15.73
N ARG A 21 34.79 -7.80 -16.37
CA ARG A 21 35.50 -8.18 -17.61
C ARG A 21 34.89 -7.44 -18.78
N ALA A 22 35.71 -6.54 -19.33
CA ALA A 22 35.67 -5.92 -20.64
C ALA A 22 34.25 -5.67 -21.19
N GLU A 23 33.79 -4.43 -21.14
CA GLU A 23 32.75 -3.93 -22.03
C GLU A 23 33.06 -4.43 -23.44
N GLU A 24 32.25 -5.35 -23.96
CA GLU A 24 32.21 -5.56 -25.38
C GLU A 24 31.79 -4.22 -26.01
N ARG A 25 32.73 -3.51 -26.64
CA ARG A 25 32.43 -2.29 -27.39
C ARG A 25 31.64 -2.72 -28.61
N TYR A 26 30.31 -2.73 -28.45
CA TYR A 26 29.45 -2.82 -29.63
C TYR A 26 29.67 -1.58 -30.49
N PRO A 27 29.72 -1.73 -31.83
CA PRO A 27 29.74 -0.57 -32.73
C PRO A 27 28.54 0.30 -32.37
N GLU A 28 28.69 1.60 -32.43
CA GLU A 28 27.74 2.61 -32.00
C GLU A 28 26.39 2.47 -32.72
N THR A 29 25.53 1.59 -32.20
CA THR A 29 24.18 1.35 -32.73
C THR A 29 23.23 2.21 -31.94
N ILE A 30 22.51 3.06 -32.64
CA ILE A 30 21.68 4.14 -32.03
C ILE A 30 20.26 4.00 -32.55
N VAL A 31 19.29 4.18 -31.63
CA VAL A 31 17.88 4.43 -31.96
C VAL A 31 17.45 5.76 -31.32
N HIS A 32 16.92 6.65 -32.12
CA HIS A 32 16.40 7.93 -31.69
C HIS A 32 15.06 8.21 -32.36
N GLY A 33 14.33 9.19 -31.85
CA GLY A 33 13.05 9.58 -32.43
C GLY A 33 12.23 10.45 -31.52
N HIS A 34 10.95 10.57 -31.85
CA HIS A 34 9.95 11.37 -31.17
C HIS A 34 8.82 10.48 -30.65
N VAL A 35 8.26 10.86 -29.52
CA VAL A 35 6.97 10.35 -29.08
C VAL A 35 5.96 11.48 -29.20
N LEU A 36 4.92 11.24 -29.99
CA LEU A 36 3.90 12.23 -30.35
C LEU A 36 2.52 11.77 -29.86
N LEU A 37 1.68 12.71 -29.52
CA LEU A 37 0.28 12.45 -29.20
C LEU A 37 -0.50 12.24 -30.49
N LYS A 38 -1.16 11.11 -30.62
CA LYS A 38 -1.98 10.79 -31.78
C LYS A 38 -3.13 11.78 -31.95
N GLY A 39 -3.28 12.30 -33.18
CA GLY A 39 -4.34 13.26 -33.55
C GLY A 39 -3.96 14.72 -33.38
N THR A 40 -3.12 15.12 -32.44
CA THR A 40 -2.64 16.50 -32.28
C THR A 40 -1.23 16.68 -32.81
N GLY A 41 -0.40 15.62 -32.80
CA GLY A 41 1.01 15.69 -33.11
C GLY A 41 1.84 16.45 -32.04
N GLU A 42 1.27 16.75 -30.88
CA GLU A 42 2.00 17.34 -29.78
C GLU A 42 3.06 16.36 -29.24
N HIS A 43 4.24 16.87 -28.94
CA HIS A 43 5.33 16.07 -28.37
C HIS A 43 4.99 15.63 -26.93
N VAL A 44 5.23 14.34 -26.64
CA VAL A 44 4.93 13.76 -25.32
C VAL A 44 6.21 13.66 -24.50
N PRO A 45 6.40 14.50 -23.49
CA PRO A 45 7.56 14.45 -22.62
C PRO A 45 7.48 13.36 -21.57
N PHE A 46 8.64 12.91 -21.08
CA PHE A 46 8.83 12.09 -19.89
C PHE A 46 8.16 10.71 -19.90
N VAL A 47 7.91 10.15 -21.08
CA VAL A 47 7.51 8.75 -21.22
C VAL A 47 8.73 7.86 -21.37
N LEU A 48 8.67 6.64 -20.82
CA LEU A 48 9.75 5.66 -20.85
C LEU A 48 9.79 4.99 -22.22
N VAL A 49 10.97 4.97 -22.85
CA VAL A 49 11.27 4.21 -24.06
C VAL A 49 12.27 3.12 -23.70
N SER A 50 11.93 1.85 -23.88
CA SER A 50 12.74 0.72 -23.44
C SER A 50 12.82 -0.38 -24.48
N LEU A 51 13.93 -1.15 -24.46
CA LEU A 51 14.04 -2.43 -25.15
C LEU A 51 13.58 -3.54 -24.20
N LYS A 52 12.50 -4.20 -24.56
CA LYS A 52 11.88 -5.26 -23.74
C LYS A 52 12.84 -6.41 -23.51
N GLY A 53 12.85 -6.97 -22.30
CA GLY A 53 13.78 -8.06 -21.92
C GLY A 53 15.23 -7.62 -21.69
N THR A 54 15.49 -6.32 -21.64
CA THR A 54 16.81 -5.74 -21.34
C THR A 54 16.69 -4.70 -20.24
N THR A 55 17.83 -4.17 -19.78
CA THR A 55 17.87 -3.01 -18.88
C THR A 55 17.95 -1.68 -19.64
N ILE A 56 17.96 -1.72 -20.99
CA ILE A 56 18.12 -0.53 -21.82
C ILE A 56 16.81 0.25 -21.85
N ALA A 57 16.84 1.44 -21.31
CA ALA A 57 15.71 2.35 -21.31
C ALA A 57 16.20 3.79 -21.18
N THR A 58 15.41 4.72 -21.69
CA THR A 58 15.56 6.18 -21.53
C THR A 58 14.17 6.79 -21.38
N SER A 59 14.09 8.04 -20.95
CA SER A 59 12.83 8.82 -20.98
C SER A 59 12.90 9.85 -22.11
N THR A 60 11.74 10.20 -22.69
CA THR A 60 11.68 11.36 -23.57
C THR A 60 12.01 12.63 -22.79
N GLY A 61 12.78 13.52 -23.40
CA GLY A 61 13.04 14.86 -22.88
C GLY A 61 11.80 15.77 -22.93
N ASP A 62 11.94 17.02 -22.47
CA ASP A 62 10.86 18.05 -22.49
C ASP A 62 10.26 18.25 -23.88
N SER A 63 11.06 18.03 -24.92
CA SER A 63 10.68 18.14 -26.33
C SER A 63 10.11 16.84 -26.91
N GLY A 64 9.85 15.82 -26.08
CA GLY A 64 9.34 14.51 -26.54
C GLY A 64 10.33 13.67 -27.35
N HIS A 65 11.60 14.08 -27.42
CA HIS A 65 12.65 13.32 -28.09
C HIS A 65 13.24 12.28 -27.16
N TYR A 66 13.70 11.15 -27.73
CA TYR A 66 14.44 10.12 -27.03
C TYR A 66 15.68 9.68 -27.81
N HIS A 67 16.63 9.13 -27.10
CA HIS A 67 17.90 8.64 -27.65
C HIS A 67 18.36 7.41 -26.85
N LEU A 68 18.61 6.31 -27.55
CA LEU A 68 19.14 5.06 -27.02
C LEU A 68 20.44 4.73 -27.75
N GLU A 69 21.54 4.56 -27.03
CA GLU A 69 22.88 4.33 -27.55
C GLU A 69 23.42 2.96 -27.11
N HIS A 70 24.49 2.53 -27.78
CA HIS A 70 25.23 1.31 -27.46
C HIS A 70 24.33 0.06 -27.46
N LEU A 71 23.43 -0.02 -28.45
CA LEU A 71 22.45 -1.08 -28.54
C LEU A 71 23.05 -2.37 -29.07
N PRO A 72 22.66 -3.54 -28.51
CA PRO A 72 23.08 -4.84 -29.06
C PRO A 72 22.43 -5.11 -30.40
N ALA A 73 23.16 -5.84 -31.25
CA ALA A 73 22.62 -6.33 -32.53
C ALA A 73 21.59 -7.46 -32.26
N GLY A 74 20.52 -7.49 -33.03
CA GLY A 74 19.49 -8.52 -32.90
C GLY A 74 18.07 -7.99 -33.17
N THR A 75 17.10 -8.85 -32.95
CA THR A 75 15.68 -8.47 -33.02
C THR A 75 15.16 -8.17 -31.60
N PHE A 76 14.62 -6.98 -31.41
CA PHE A 76 14.12 -6.51 -30.12
C PHE A 76 12.75 -5.88 -30.27
N THR A 77 11.98 -5.88 -29.20
CA THR A 77 10.76 -5.08 -29.09
C THR A 77 11.08 -3.78 -28.37
N ILE A 78 11.01 -2.65 -29.07
CA ILE A 78 11.04 -1.32 -28.43
C ILE A 78 9.64 -0.97 -27.98
N GLN A 79 9.52 -0.46 -26.77
CA GLN A 79 8.26 -0.15 -26.10
C GLN A 79 8.29 1.27 -25.57
N VAL A 80 7.19 2.01 -25.78
CA VAL A 80 6.92 3.30 -25.16
C VAL A 80 5.82 3.10 -24.14
N SER A 81 6.06 3.50 -22.91
CA SER A 81 5.10 3.42 -21.81
C SER A 81 5.20 4.65 -20.92
N GLY A 82 4.08 5.10 -20.40
CA GLY A 82 3.99 6.24 -19.49
C GLY A 82 2.62 6.32 -18.86
N MET A 83 2.57 6.89 -17.65
CA MET A 83 1.29 7.09 -16.98
C MET A 83 0.42 8.06 -17.78
N GLY A 84 -0.85 7.73 -17.99
CA GLY A 84 -1.78 8.53 -18.78
C GLY A 84 -1.71 8.28 -20.29
N TYR A 85 -0.90 7.31 -20.74
CA TYR A 85 -0.78 6.95 -22.16
C TYR A 85 -0.88 5.44 -22.35
N LYS A 86 -1.51 5.02 -23.46
CA LYS A 86 -1.51 3.61 -23.88
C LYS A 86 -0.11 3.18 -24.26
N THR A 87 0.29 2.00 -23.82
CA THR A 87 1.58 1.42 -24.16
C THR A 87 1.64 1.05 -25.64
N VAL A 88 2.67 1.50 -26.34
CA VAL A 88 2.92 1.19 -27.75
C VAL A 88 4.21 0.39 -27.87
N SER A 89 4.19 -0.69 -28.65
CA SER A 89 5.37 -1.54 -28.87
C SER A 89 5.58 -1.80 -30.35
N ARG A 90 6.85 -1.91 -30.76
CA ARG A 90 7.26 -2.19 -32.14
C ARG A 90 8.45 -3.12 -32.17
N GLU A 91 8.39 -4.16 -32.99
CA GLU A 91 9.55 -5.02 -33.27
C GLU A 91 10.54 -4.30 -34.21
N ILE A 92 11.81 -4.35 -33.87
CA ILE A 92 12.91 -3.72 -34.61
C ILE A 92 14.07 -4.67 -34.77
N ILE A 93 14.82 -4.53 -35.89
CA ILE A 93 16.03 -5.29 -36.15
C ILE A 93 17.21 -4.32 -36.07
N LEU A 94 18.08 -4.49 -35.08
CA LEU A 94 19.26 -3.69 -34.85
C LEU A 94 20.48 -4.36 -35.55
N LYS A 95 21.11 -3.63 -36.45
CA LYS A 95 22.36 -4.03 -37.08
C LYS A 95 23.51 -3.26 -36.46
N PRO A 96 24.71 -3.87 -36.28
CA PRO A 96 25.85 -3.19 -35.69
C PRO A 96 26.22 -1.91 -36.44
N GLY A 97 26.45 -0.82 -35.70
CA GLY A 97 26.88 0.47 -36.26
C GLY A 97 25.84 1.23 -37.07
N THR A 98 24.56 0.91 -36.91
CA THR A 98 23.47 1.62 -37.61
C THR A 98 22.76 2.60 -36.68
N THR A 99 22.34 3.74 -37.23
CA THR A 99 21.42 4.69 -36.57
C THR A 99 20.04 4.54 -37.18
N LEU A 100 19.04 4.32 -36.37
CA LEU A 100 17.63 4.19 -36.76
C LEU A 100 16.82 5.32 -36.14
N GLU A 101 16.00 5.99 -36.95
CA GLU A 101 14.98 6.90 -36.47
C GLU A 101 13.65 6.17 -36.39
N ILE A 102 13.04 6.15 -35.17
CA ILE A 102 11.77 5.50 -34.91
C ILE A 102 10.88 6.45 -34.13
N ASN A 103 9.79 6.88 -34.74
CA ASN A 103 8.81 7.74 -34.12
C ASN A 103 7.61 6.91 -33.65
N PHE A 104 7.03 7.29 -32.50
CA PHE A 104 5.86 6.68 -31.91
C PHE A 104 4.71 7.66 -31.79
N GLU A 105 3.51 7.19 -32.06
CA GLU A 105 2.28 7.88 -31.72
C GLU A 105 1.62 7.15 -30.55
N VAL A 106 1.38 7.86 -29.45
CA VAL A 106 0.69 7.35 -28.27
C VAL A 106 -0.70 7.96 -28.15
N GLU A 107 -1.64 7.21 -27.60
CA GLU A 107 -2.97 7.68 -27.26
C GLU A 107 -3.06 7.94 -25.75
N GLU A 108 -3.84 8.95 -25.35
CA GLU A 108 -4.14 9.18 -23.94
C GLU A 108 -4.93 8.00 -23.35
N ASP A 109 -4.56 7.60 -22.13
CA ASP A 109 -5.25 6.58 -21.33
C ASP A 109 -5.69 7.17 -19.99
N ASN A 110 -6.72 7.99 -20.04
CA ASN A 110 -7.26 8.71 -18.89
C ASN A 110 -8.00 7.81 -17.89
N VAL A 111 -8.33 6.57 -18.28
CA VAL A 111 -9.00 5.58 -17.44
C VAL A 111 -8.08 4.44 -16.99
N LEU A 112 -6.77 4.52 -17.31
CA LEU A 112 -5.73 3.55 -16.97
C LEU A 112 -6.02 2.13 -17.48
N LEU A 113 -6.39 2.01 -18.75
CA LEU A 113 -6.63 0.75 -19.43
C LEU A 113 -5.38 -0.14 -19.48
N ASP A 114 -4.25 0.44 -19.88
CA ASP A 114 -2.97 -0.23 -20.10
C ASP A 114 -1.96 -0.06 -18.96
N GLY A 115 -2.41 0.36 -17.77
CA GLY A 115 -1.54 0.50 -16.61
C GLY A 115 -0.79 -0.79 -16.31
N VAL A 116 0.54 -0.71 -16.12
CA VAL A 116 1.38 -1.86 -15.76
C VAL A 116 1.17 -2.21 -14.30
N VAL A 117 0.97 -3.50 -14.01
CA VAL A 117 0.82 -4.06 -12.67
C VAL A 117 1.78 -5.24 -12.47
N VAL A 118 2.20 -5.46 -11.24
CA VAL A 118 3.08 -6.57 -10.85
C VAL A 118 2.44 -7.51 -9.83
N SER A 119 1.44 -7.06 -9.08
CA SER A 119 0.82 -7.81 -7.98
C SER A 119 0.04 -9.04 -8.42
N ALA A 120 -0.46 -9.06 -9.67
CA ALA A 120 -1.29 -10.15 -10.17
C ALA A 120 -0.58 -11.52 -10.19
N ASN A 121 0.70 -11.53 -10.58
CA ASN A 121 1.48 -12.75 -10.77
C ASN A 121 2.99 -12.59 -10.46
N ARG A 122 3.37 -11.55 -9.71
CA ARG A 122 4.76 -11.16 -9.39
C ARG A 122 5.64 -10.91 -10.62
N SER A 123 5.04 -10.55 -11.74
CA SER A 123 5.74 -10.13 -12.96
C SER A 123 4.96 -9.01 -13.63
N GLU A 124 5.67 -8.16 -14.37
CA GLU A 124 5.06 -7.05 -15.09
C GLU A 124 4.07 -7.56 -16.14
N THR A 125 2.85 -7.04 -16.07
CA THR A 125 1.79 -7.27 -17.05
C THR A 125 0.90 -6.04 -17.13
N THR A 126 0.17 -5.86 -18.22
CA THR A 126 -0.85 -4.80 -18.23
C THR A 126 -2.06 -5.22 -17.41
N ARG A 127 -2.76 -4.25 -16.80
CA ARG A 127 -3.98 -4.50 -16.03
C ARG A 127 -5.00 -5.32 -16.82
N MET A 128 -5.14 -5.02 -18.11
CA MET A 128 -6.05 -5.72 -19.01
C MET A 128 -5.68 -7.20 -19.22
N MET A 129 -4.38 -7.52 -19.25
CA MET A 129 -3.89 -8.88 -19.44
C MET A 129 -3.68 -9.64 -18.12
N ALA A 130 -3.81 -8.97 -16.99
CA ALA A 130 -3.63 -9.58 -15.68
C ALA A 130 -4.70 -10.66 -15.39
N PRO A 131 -4.30 -11.86 -14.96
CA PRO A 131 -5.24 -12.95 -14.69
C PRO A 131 -6.09 -12.72 -13.44
N THR A 132 -5.65 -11.82 -12.55
CA THR A 132 -6.35 -11.39 -11.33
C THR A 132 -6.64 -9.91 -11.42
N LEU A 133 -7.78 -9.49 -10.87
CA LEU A 133 -8.12 -8.08 -10.77
C LEU A 133 -7.15 -7.35 -9.83
N VAL A 134 -6.48 -6.31 -10.35
CA VAL A 134 -5.62 -5.40 -9.58
C VAL A 134 -6.11 -3.98 -9.83
N ASN A 135 -6.47 -3.29 -8.76
CA ASN A 135 -6.77 -1.87 -8.81
C ASN A 135 -5.50 -1.06 -8.58
N VAL A 136 -5.37 0.05 -9.31
CA VAL A 136 -4.21 0.94 -9.22
C VAL A 136 -4.66 2.30 -8.75
N VAL A 137 -4.05 2.77 -7.65
CA VAL A 137 -4.13 4.17 -7.22
C VAL A 137 -2.83 4.84 -7.63
N ASN A 138 -2.90 5.77 -8.56
CA ASN A 138 -1.75 6.54 -8.99
C ASN A 138 -1.55 7.79 -8.13
N MET A 139 -0.37 8.42 -8.25
CA MET A 139 -0.05 9.64 -7.48
C MET A 139 -0.87 10.86 -7.92
N GLU A 140 -1.45 10.84 -9.12
CA GLU A 140 -2.40 11.86 -9.56
C GLU A 140 -3.66 11.88 -8.68
N THR A 141 -4.17 10.70 -8.30
CA THR A 141 -5.29 10.59 -7.35
C THR A 141 -4.92 11.17 -5.99
N TYR A 142 -3.71 10.83 -5.46
CA TYR A 142 -3.19 11.41 -4.21
C TYR A 142 -3.11 12.94 -4.27
N ASP A 143 -2.64 13.47 -5.39
CA ASP A 143 -2.57 14.92 -5.58
C ASP A 143 -3.97 15.56 -5.65
N LYS A 144 -4.92 14.98 -6.41
CA LYS A 144 -6.30 15.46 -6.51
C LYS A 144 -7.01 15.56 -5.15
N VAL A 145 -6.74 14.62 -4.24
CA VAL A 145 -7.38 14.57 -2.91
C VAL A 145 -6.53 15.21 -1.81
N ASN A 146 -5.36 15.78 -2.15
CA ASN A 146 -4.41 16.36 -1.19
C ASN A 146 -3.96 15.37 -0.10
N ALA A 147 -3.74 14.11 -0.46
CA ALA A 147 -3.27 13.09 0.46
C ALA A 147 -1.78 13.24 0.76
N THR A 148 -1.41 13.33 2.02
CA THR A 148 -0.03 13.48 2.51
C THR A 148 0.56 12.17 3.03
N SER A 149 -0.28 11.19 3.35
CA SER A 149 0.09 9.83 3.74
C SER A 149 -0.54 8.79 2.82
N LEU A 150 0.00 7.57 2.87
CA LEU A 150 -0.51 6.45 2.07
C LEU A 150 -1.98 6.16 2.40
N SER A 151 -2.33 6.14 3.69
CA SER A 151 -3.68 5.82 4.17
C SER A 151 -4.77 6.72 3.59
N GLN A 152 -4.48 8.02 3.45
CA GLN A 152 -5.44 9.01 2.94
C GLN A 152 -5.83 8.80 1.46
N GLY A 153 -4.93 8.25 0.64
CA GLY A 153 -5.23 7.95 -0.76
C GLY A 153 -5.90 6.59 -0.97
N LEU A 154 -5.68 5.64 -0.07
CA LEU A 154 -6.21 4.27 -0.19
C LEU A 154 -7.74 4.21 -0.13
N VAL A 155 -8.40 5.12 0.57
CA VAL A 155 -9.88 5.16 0.68
C VAL A 155 -10.59 5.43 -0.65
N PHE A 156 -9.87 5.90 -1.68
CA PHE A 156 -10.42 6.15 -3.01
C PHE A 156 -10.30 4.91 -3.92
N GLN A 157 -10.64 3.74 -3.35
CA GLN A 157 -10.71 2.46 -4.05
C GLN A 157 -11.96 1.68 -3.59
N PRO A 158 -12.66 0.96 -4.49
CA PRO A 158 -13.79 0.14 -4.07
C PRO A 158 -13.29 -1.00 -3.18
N GLY A 159 -14.08 -1.36 -2.18
CA GLY A 159 -13.75 -2.41 -1.23
C GLY A 159 -12.71 -2.03 -0.18
N VAL A 160 -12.15 -0.81 -0.20
CA VAL A 160 -11.13 -0.36 0.75
C VAL A 160 -11.69 0.73 1.65
N ARG A 161 -11.42 0.61 2.93
CA ARG A 161 -11.76 1.61 3.95
C ARG A 161 -10.61 1.76 4.94
N VAL A 162 -10.38 2.97 5.40
CA VAL A 162 -9.44 3.28 6.48
C VAL A 162 -10.22 3.92 7.61
N GLU A 163 -9.98 3.47 8.82
CA GLU A 163 -10.62 4.01 10.02
C GLU A 163 -9.64 4.19 11.16
N ASN A 164 -9.96 5.12 12.07
CA ASN A 164 -9.28 5.24 13.35
C ASN A 164 -9.91 4.25 14.33
N ASN A 165 -9.08 3.55 15.10
CA ASN A 165 -9.54 2.59 16.09
C ASN A 165 -9.25 3.04 17.54
N CYS A 166 -8.53 4.14 17.74
CA CYS A 166 -8.21 4.66 19.06
C CYS A 166 -8.09 6.19 19.02
N GLN A 167 -8.68 6.88 19.98
CA GLN A 167 -8.61 8.34 20.14
C GLN A 167 -7.22 8.79 20.61
N ASN A 168 -6.63 8.03 21.53
CA ASN A 168 -5.42 8.44 22.22
C ASN A 168 -4.13 8.25 21.41
N CYS A 169 -4.10 7.35 20.41
CA CYS A 169 -2.94 7.11 19.56
C CYS A 169 -3.20 7.41 18.08
N SER A 170 -4.48 7.67 17.69
CA SER A 170 -4.92 7.81 16.28
C SER A 170 -4.47 6.63 15.41
N TYR A 171 -4.56 5.43 15.94
CA TYR A 171 -4.25 4.20 15.24
C TYR A 171 -5.19 4.01 14.05
N GLN A 172 -4.63 3.81 12.85
CA GLN A 172 -5.41 3.60 11.63
C GLN A 172 -5.29 2.18 11.12
N GLN A 173 -6.43 1.62 10.73
CA GLN A 173 -6.53 0.30 10.16
C GLN A 173 -7.11 0.36 8.74
N VAL A 174 -6.50 -0.41 7.81
CA VAL A 174 -7.06 -0.60 6.45
C VAL A 174 -7.88 -1.86 6.44
N ARG A 175 -9.14 -1.74 6.06
CA ARG A 175 -10.06 -2.87 5.85
C ARG A 175 -10.30 -3.10 4.37
N ILE A 176 -10.25 -4.35 3.96
CA ILE A 176 -10.57 -4.75 2.57
C ILE A 176 -11.78 -5.67 2.59
N ASN A 177 -12.85 -5.30 1.84
CA ASN A 177 -14.08 -6.06 1.75
C ASN A 177 -14.63 -6.48 3.13
N GLY A 178 -14.57 -5.56 4.12
CA GLY A 178 -15.08 -5.79 5.48
C GLY A 178 -14.21 -6.68 6.39
N LEU A 179 -13.05 -7.10 5.95
CA LEU A 179 -12.07 -7.80 6.78
C LEU A 179 -11.04 -6.82 7.36
N ASP A 180 -10.63 -7.08 8.58
CA ASP A 180 -9.73 -6.23 9.38
C ASP A 180 -8.32 -6.12 8.79
N GLY A 181 -7.55 -5.13 9.26
CA GLY A 181 -6.18 -4.89 8.84
C GLY A 181 -5.26 -6.10 8.88
N PRO A 182 -5.26 -6.92 9.95
CA PRO A 182 -4.45 -8.12 10.04
C PRO A 182 -4.69 -9.20 8.97
N TYR A 183 -5.80 -9.11 8.22
CA TYR A 183 -6.08 -9.95 7.05
C TYR A 183 -5.51 -9.38 5.74
N THR A 184 -4.90 -8.20 5.79
CA THR A 184 -4.35 -7.50 4.64
C THR A 184 -2.82 -7.53 4.67
N GLN A 185 -2.22 -8.11 3.63
CA GLN A 185 -0.76 -8.11 3.48
C GLN A 185 -0.30 -6.82 2.80
N ILE A 186 0.56 -6.07 3.49
CA ILE A 186 1.21 -4.87 2.94
C ILE A 186 2.60 -5.22 2.43
N LEU A 187 2.90 -4.75 1.22
CA LEU A 187 4.16 -5.01 0.53
C LEU A 187 4.79 -3.71 0.07
N ILE A 188 6.11 -3.66 0.03
CA ILE A 188 6.86 -2.65 -0.73
C ILE A 188 7.62 -3.36 -1.85
N ASP A 189 7.38 -2.96 -3.10
CA ASP A 189 7.94 -3.58 -4.30
C ASP A 189 7.80 -5.12 -4.30
N SER A 190 6.59 -5.60 -3.96
CA SER A 190 6.22 -7.02 -3.87
C SER A 190 6.93 -7.82 -2.78
N ARG A 191 7.47 -7.17 -1.76
CA ARG A 191 8.18 -7.80 -0.63
C ARG A 191 7.44 -7.57 0.68
N PRO A 192 7.19 -8.62 1.46
CA PRO A 192 6.58 -8.50 2.78
C PRO A 192 7.65 -8.02 3.79
N ILE A 193 7.83 -6.70 3.89
CA ILE A 193 8.73 -6.09 4.87
C ILE A 193 8.01 -5.53 6.09
N PHE A 194 6.70 -5.64 6.12
CA PHE A 194 5.93 -5.29 7.31
C PHE A 194 5.98 -6.47 8.29
N SER A 195 6.54 -6.18 9.45
CA SER A 195 6.65 -7.08 10.59
C SER A 195 5.34 -7.19 11.36
N SER A 196 5.34 -8.01 12.38
CA SER A 196 4.29 -8.08 13.39
C SER A 196 4.03 -6.72 14.05
N LEU A 197 5.07 -5.87 14.20
CA LEU A 197 4.98 -4.55 14.84
C LEU A 197 4.59 -3.42 13.89
N ALA A 198 4.90 -3.52 12.60
CA ALA A 198 4.65 -2.44 11.64
C ALA A 198 3.22 -2.45 11.05
N GLY A 199 2.41 -3.43 11.38
CA GLY A 199 1.06 -3.59 10.80
C GLY A 199 0.08 -2.48 11.17
N VAL A 200 0.24 -1.87 12.33
CA VAL A 200 -0.67 -0.86 12.89
C VAL A 200 -0.34 0.53 12.37
N TYR A 201 0.85 1.02 12.65
CA TYR A 201 1.24 2.39 12.29
C TYR A 201 1.86 2.51 10.89
N GLY A 202 2.32 1.40 10.31
CA GLY A 202 3.15 1.38 9.11
C GLY A 202 2.56 2.11 7.90
N ILE A 203 1.25 2.05 7.69
CA ILE A 203 0.60 2.71 6.54
C ILE A 203 0.60 4.23 6.65
N GLU A 204 0.41 4.78 7.85
CA GLU A 204 0.48 6.22 8.04
C GLU A 204 1.91 6.76 7.98
N GLN A 205 2.87 5.94 8.38
CA GLN A 205 4.28 6.29 8.44
C GLN A 205 4.94 6.38 7.06
N LEU A 206 4.35 5.71 6.04
CA LEU A 206 4.87 5.77 4.68
C LEU A 206 4.45 7.08 3.98
N PRO A 207 5.42 7.92 3.62
CA PRO A 207 5.13 9.18 2.97
C PRO A 207 4.66 8.97 1.52
N ALA A 208 3.60 9.65 1.12
CA ALA A 208 3.05 9.55 -0.23
C ALA A 208 4.08 9.93 -1.32
N ASN A 209 5.05 10.79 -1.00
CA ASN A 209 6.03 11.28 -1.97
C ASN A 209 7.06 10.22 -2.42
N MET A 210 7.25 9.11 -1.69
CA MET A 210 8.12 8.00 -2.13
C MET A 210 7.43 7.07 -3.14
N VAL A 211 6.10 7.14 -3.23
CA VAL A 211 5.27 6.18 -3.96
C VAL A 211 5.12 6.59 -5.43
N ASP A 212 5.23 5.64 -6.34
CA ASP A 212 4.86 5.77 -7.75
C ASP A 212 3.38 5.46 -7.94
N ARG A 213 2.96 4.30 -7.43
CA ARG A 213 1.56 3.85 -7.42
C ARG A 213 1.34 2.83 -6.31
N VAL A 214 0.08 2.61 -5.97
CA VAL A 214 -0.34 1.54 -5.08
C VAL A 214 -1.20 0.56 -5.85
N GLU A 215 -0.85 -0.70 -5.79
CA GLU A 215 -1.59 -1.79 -6.39
C GLU A 215 -2.38 -2.53 -5.30
N VAL A 216 -3.71 -2.57 -5.44
CA VAL A 216 -4.61 -3.25 -4.51
C VAL A 216 -5.18 -4.48 -5.18
N MET A 217 -4.82 -5.64 -4.70
CA MET A 217 -5.40 -6.92 -5.10
C MET A 217 -6.35 -7.39 -4.00
N ARG A 218 -7.63 -7.47 -4.30
CA ARG A 218 -8.66 -7.94 -3.37
C ARG A 218 -8.82 -9.45 -3.47
N GLY A 219 -9.30 -10.07 -2.37
CA GLY A 219 -9.38 -11.52 -2.25
C GLY A 219 -8.02 -12.15 -1.94
N GLY A 220 -7.99 -13.44 -1.67
CA GLY A 220 -6.83 -14.12 -1.13
C GLY A 220 -5.57 -14.05 -1.98
N GLY A 221 -4.51 -13.49 -1.43
CA GLY A 221 -3.17 -13.36 -2.01
C GLY A 221 -2.15 -14.35 -1.45
N SER A 222 -2.54 -15.20 -0.49
CA SER A 222 -1.60 -16.07 0.26
C SER A 222 -0.79 -17.02 -0.61
N ALA A 223 -1.33 -17.48 -1.73
CA ALA A 223 -0.60 -18.31 -2.69
C ALA A 223 0.62 -17.62 -3.32
N LEU A 224 0.73 -16.29 -3.25
CA LEU A 224 1.88 -15.52 -3.71
C LEU A 224 2.67 -14.92 -2.55
N PHE A 225 1.96 -14.36 -1.57
CA PHE A 225 2.55 -13.47 -0.58
C PHE A 225 2.58 -14.05 0.83
N GLY A 226 2.00 -15.26 1.03
CA GLY A 226 2.07 -16.01 2.29
C GLY A 226 0.98 -15.64 3.29
N SER A 227 1.29 -15.81 4.57
CA SER A 227 0.39 -15.56 5.71
C SER A 227 -0.19 -14.15 5.67
N SER A 228 -1.39 -13.97 6.22
CA SER A 228 -2.11 -12.69 6.35
C SER A 228 -2.66 -12.06 5.06
N ALA A 229 -2.42 -12.63 3.87
CA ALA A 229 -3.01 -12.14 2.63
C ALA A 229 -4.40 -12.77 2.38
N ILE A 230 -5.30 -12.69 3.35
CA ILE A 230 -6.67 -13.26 3.31
C ILE A 230 -7.64 -12.29 2.63
N ALA A 231 -7.72 -11.06 3.10
CA ALA A 231 -8.59 -10.02 2.56
C ALA A 231 -8.04 -9.48 1.23
N GLY A 232 -6.74 -9.39 1.13
CA GLY A 232 -6.06 -8.88 -0.05
C GLY A 232 -4.61 -8.50 0.21
N THR A 233 -4.05 -7.84 -0.79
CA THR A 233 -2.68 -7.35 -0.76
C THR A 233 -2.64 -5.90 -1.20
N ILE A 234 -1.94 -5.07 -0.46
CA ILE A 234 -1.61 -3.69 -0.82
C ILE A 234 -0.13 -3.64 -1.15
N ASN A 235 0.20 -3.47 -2.41
CA ASN A 235 1.59 -3.42 -2.88
C ASN A 235 1.96 -1.99 -3.26
N ILE A 236 2.88 -1.42 -2.52
CA ILE A 236 3.38 -0.07 -2.68
C ILE A 236 4.57 -0.14 -3.65
N ILE A 237 4.41 0.43 -4.83
CA ILE A 237 5.47 0.52 -5.81
C ILE A 237 6.18 1.86 -5.62
N THR A 238 7.46 1.81 -5.33
CA THR A 238 8.27 3.00 -5.07
C THR A 238 8.79 3.63 -6.36
N LYS A 239 9.01 4.95 -6.34
CA LYS A 239 9.51 5.70 -7.50
C LYS A 239 10.89 5.24 -7.90
N GLU A 240 11.08 4.96 -9.18
CA GLU A 240 12.40 4.71 -9.76
C GLU A 240 12.95 6.03 -10.37
N PRO A 241 14.24 6.36 -10.16
CA PRO A 241 14.84 7.51 -10.81
C PRO A 241 14.97 7.24 -12.32
N VAL A 242 14.21 7.96 -13.13
CA VAL A 242 14.20 7.82 -14.61
C VAL A 242 14.72 9.07 -15.31
N ARG A 243 14.79 10.20 -14.61
CA ARG A 243 15.28 11.49 -15.12
C ARG A 243 15.77 12.38 -13.99
N ASN A 244 16.52 13.41 -14.32
CA ASN A 244 16.88 14.47 -13.36
C ASN A 244 15.63 15.28 -13.02
N SER A 245 15.33 15.40 -11.73
CA SER A 245 14.19 16.17 -11.24
C SER A 245 14.37 16.53 -9.77
N ALA A 246 13.73 17.59 -9.33
CA ALA A 246 13.67 17.95 -7.92
C ALA A 246 12.31 18.59 -7.61
N SER A 247 11.79 18.35 -6.41
CA SER A 247 10.61 19.08 -5.93
C SER A 247 10.64 19.22 -4.42
N ILE A 248 10.15 20.35 -3.95
CA ILE A 248 9.88 20.60 -2.54
C ILE A 248 8.45 21.12 -2.42
N SER A 249 7.72 20.63 -1.44
CA SER A 249 6.36 21.08 -1.15
C SER A 249 6.17 21.30 0.33
N HIS A 250 5.30 22.23 0.68
CA HIS A 250 4.85 22.48 2.04
C HIS A 250 3.34 22.71 2.05
N THR A 251 2.65 22.02 2.94
CA THR A 251 1.21 22.17 3.17
C THR A 251 0.97 22.42 4.64
N THR A 252 0.19 23.46 4.93
CA THR A 252 -0.31 23.77 6.27
C THR A 252 -1.81 23.58 6.29
N SER A 253 -2.31 22.75 7.21
CA SER A 253 -3.73 22.52 7.42
C SER A 253 -4.13 23.02 8.80
N ASN A 254 -5.22 23.77 8.88
CA ASN A 254 -5.84 24.17 10.14
C ASN A 254 -7.02 23.26 10.46
N ILE A 255 -7.03 22.70 11.65
CA ILE A 255 -8.03 21.72 12.09
C ILE A 255 -9.24 22.49 12.68
N ASN A 256 -10.39 22.36 12.03
CA ASN A 256 -11.70 22.87 12.45
C ASN A 256 -11.75 24.37 12.80
N GLY A 257 -10.85 25.19 12.22
CA GLY A 257 -10.78 26.61 12.54
C GLY A 257 -10.27 26.95 13.95
N ARG A 258 -9.75 25.96 14.69
CA ARG A 258 -9.15 26.14 16.02
C ARG A 258 -7.64 26.35 15.92
N ALA A 259 -6.97 26.65 17.04
CA ALA A 259 -5.51 26.80 17.11
C ALA A 259 -4.79 25.43 17.11
N ALA A 260 -5.12 24.60 16.13
CA ALA A 260 -4.49 23.29 15.91
C ALA A 260 -4.12 23.16 14.43
N PHE A 261 -2.86 22.80 14.14
CA PHE A 261 -2.31 22.78 12.80
C PHE A 261 -1.64 21.45 12.48
N ASP A 262 -1.63 21.08 11.19
CA ASP A 262 -0.84 20.00 10.62
C ASP A 262 0.05 20.59 9.51
N HIS A 263 1.35 20.55 9.72
CA HIS A 263 2.38 21.03 8.78
C HIS A 263 3.07 19.84 8.15
N ASN A 264 3.09 19.77 6.83
CA ASN A 264 3.75 18.71 6.09
C ASN A 264 4.70 19.31 5.03
N THR A 265 5.99 19.03 5.16
CA THR A 265 7.03 19.39 4.19
C THR A 265 7.55 18.13 3.53
N ALA A 266 7.56 18.06 2.21
CA ALA A 266 8.06 16.91 1.46
C ALA A 266 9.11 17.35 0.42
N LEU A 267 10.15 16.54 0.28
CA LEU A 267 11.25 16.71 -0.67
C LEU A 267 11.38 15.47 -1.55
N ASN A 268 11.58 15.65 -2.85
CA ASN A 268 12.02 14.63 -3.77
C ASN A 268 13.14 15.19 -4.65
N ALA A 269 14.15 14.36 -4.92
CA ALA A 269 15.18 14.65 -5.91
C ALA A 269 15.59 13.36 -6.61
N SER A 270 15.88 13.42 -7.89
CA SER A 270 16.34 12.28 -8.66
C SER A 270 17.43 12.73 -9.63
N LEU A 271 18.48 11.94 -9.69
CA LEU A 271 19.63 12.13 -10.58
C LEU A 271 19.87 10.84 -11.36
N VAL A 272 20.06 10.98 -12.65
CA VAL A 272 20.33 9.87 -13.56
C VAL A 272 21.50 10.25 -14.44
N THR A 273 22.42 9.33 -14.66
CA THR A 273 23.54 9.54 -15.59
C THR A 273 23.05 9.62 -17.04
N ASP A 274 23.75 10.36 -17.91
CA ASP A 274 23.35 10.58 -19.30
C ASP A 274 23.21 9.26 -20.08
N ASP A 275 24.01 8.24 -19.73
CA ASP A 275 23.93 6.89 -20.31
C ASP A 275 22.86 5.99 -19.64
N ASN A 276 22.10 6.51 -18.69
CA ASN A 276 21.10 5.80 -17.89
C ASN A 276 21.62 4.49 -17.22
N LYS A 277 22.94 4.37 -16.99
CA LYS A 277 23.51 3.21 -16.28
C LYS A 277 23.28 3.28 -14.77
N MET A 278 23.23 4.47 -14.22
CA MET A 278 23.01 4.70 -12.78
C MET A 278 21.94 5.75 -12.56
N GLY A 279 21.15 5.54 -11.52
CA GLY A 279 20.22 6.55 -11.06
C GLY A 279 20.07 6.47 -9.54
N ILE A 280 19.84 7.62 -8.92
CA ILE A 280 19.52 7.73 -7.49
C ILE A 280 18.35 8.70 -7.30
N ALA A 281 17.37 8.29 -6.50
CA ALA A 281 16.31 9.15 -5.99
C ALA A 281 16.46 9.28 -4.48
N VAL A 282 16.23 10.49 -3.97
CA VAL A 282 16.16 10.81 -2.55
C VAL A 282 14.80 11.39 -2.27
N PHE A 283 14.17 10.97 -1.19
CA PHE A 283 12.90 11.50 -0.71
C PHE A 283 12.99 11.81 0.77
N GLY A 284 12.27 12.83 1.20
CA GLY A 284 12.18 13.21 2.60
C GLY A 284 10.82 13.78 2.93
N GLN A 285 10.41 13.63 4.19
CA GLN A 285 9.19 14.23 4.73
C GLN A 285 9.45 14.68 6.17
N ASN A 286 8.90 15.83 6.53
CA ASN A 286 8.78 16.29 7.91
C ASN A 286 7.33 16.70 8.15
N ARG A 287 6.66 16.04 9.07
CA ARG A 287 5.26 16.32 9.43
C ARG A 287 5.16 16.61 10.91
N GLN A 288 4.45 17.70 11.22
CA GLN A 288 4.18 18.15 12.59
C GLN A 288 2.70 18.44 12.71
N LYS A 289 1.99 17.70 13.56
CA LYS A 289 0.56 17.85 13.83
C LYS A 289 0.34 18.13 15.31
N ASP A 290 -0.42 19.17 15.60
CA ASP A 290 -0.86 19.46 16.96
C ASP A 290 -1.91 18.44 17.43
N GLY A 291 -1.96 18.20 18.74
CA GLY A 291 -3.08 17.49 19.35
C GLY A 291 -4.36 18.31 19.25
N TYR A 292 -5.49 17.64 19.05
CA TYR A 292 -6.78 18.31 18.90
C TYR A 292 -7.82 17.66 19.81
N ASP A 293 -8.36 18.47 20.71
CA ASP A 293 -9.47 18.19 21.59
C ASP A 293 -10.74 18.72 20.92
N HIS A 294 -11.67 17.83 20.58
CA HIS A 294 -12.85 18.14 19.79
C HIS A 294 -13.97 18.74 20.64
N ASP A 295 -14.25 18.16 21.77
CA ASP A 295 -15.40 18.50 22.63
C ASP A 295 -15.05 19.45 23.77
N GLY A 296 -13.76 19.66 24.05
CA GLY A 296 -13.26 20.64 25.02
C GLY A 296 -13.16 20.10 26.44
N ASP A 297 -13.07 18.78 26.59
CA ASP A 297 -12.97 18.10 27.89
C ASP A 297 -11.52 18.03 28.44
N GLY A 298 -10.54 18.45 27.64
CA GLY A 298 -9.11 18.43 27.98
C GLY A 298 -8.37 17.19 27.49
N PHE A 299 -9.04 16.23 26.86
CA PHE A 299 -8.47 15.02 26.26
C PHE A 299 -8.55 15.10 24.74
N THR A 300 -7.56 14.54 24.05
CA THR A 300 -7.50 14.64 22.61
C THR A 300 -8.24 13.50 21.89
N GLU A 301 -8.94 13.82 20.80
CA GLU A 301 -9.46 12.87 19.79
C GLU A 301 -8.50 12.71 18.61
N LEU A 302 -7.59 13.69 18.39
CA LEU A 302 -6.49 13.55 17.43
C LEU A 302 -5.17 13.79 18.15
N THR A 303 -4.26 12.86 17.98
CA THR A 303 -2.94 12.89 18.62
C THR A 303 -2.03 14.00 18.09
N LYS A 304 -1.19 14.54 18.97
CA LYS A 304 0.02 15.26 18.57
C LYS A 304 0.98 14.29 17.88
N MET A 305 1.56 14.70 16.75
CA MET A 305 2.52 13.87 15.99
C MET A 305 3.68 14.72 15.50
N ASN A 306 4.87 14.12 15.52
CA ASN A 306 6.07 14.67 14.89
C ASN A 306 6.79 13.52 14.17
N GLY A 307 6.75 13.53 12.84
CA GLY A 307 7.30 12.48 12.00
C GLY A 307 8.35 13.02 11.04
N GLN A 308 9.48 12.32 10.93
CA GLN A 308 10.56 12.62 9.99
C GLN A 308 10.93 11.36 9.24
N THR A 309 10.95 11.46 7.91
CA THR A 309 11.38 10.36 7.04
C THR A 309 12.44 10.87 6.08
N LEU A 310 13.49 10.09 5.91
CA LEU A 310 14.50 10.30 4.87
C LEU A 310 14.82 8.95 4.23
N GLY A 311 14.80 8.89 2.91
CA GLY A 311 15.11 7.69 2.19
C GLY A 311 15.79 7.94 0.86
N MET A 312 16.40 6.88 0.33
CA MET A 312 17.02 6.88 -0.98
C MET A 312 16.80 5.53 -1.67
N ARG A 313 16.69 5.58 -2.98
CA ARG A 313 16.64 4.42 -3.86
C ARG A 313 17.57 4.66 -5.04
N GLY A 314 18.38 3.67 -5.36
CA GLY A 314 19.29 3.75 -6.49
C GLY A 314 19.32 2.48 -7.29
N TYR A 315 19.70 2.59 -8.56
CA TYR A 315 19.99 1.43 -9.40
C TYR A 315 21.33 1.56 -10.09
N LEU A 316 21.89 0.40 -10.38
CA LEU A 316 23.08 0.24 -11.22
C LEU A 316 22.79 -0.87 -12.25
N LYS A 317 22.84 -0.55 -13.54
CA LYS A 317 22.81 -1.54 -14.62
C LYS A 317 24.20 -2.16 -14.72
N THR A 318 24.31 -3.41 -14.27
CA THR A 318 25.58 -4.16 -14.28
C THR A 318 25.89 -4.79 -15.64
N GLY A 319 24.97 -4.67 -16.58
CA GLY A 319 25.05 -5.11 -17.96
C GLY A 319 23.74 -4.85 -18.68
N ILE A 320 23.69 -5.14 -19.96
CA ILE A 320 22.49 -4.98 -20.81
C ILE A 320 21.31 -5.80 -20.28
N TYR A 321 21.59 -6.92 -19.63
CA TYR A 321 20.59 -7.89 -19.15
C TYR A 321 20.54 -8.00 -17.64
N SER A 322 21.20 -7.11 -16.90
CA SER A 322 21.23 -7.19 -15.44
C SER A 322 21.24 -5.83 -14.76
N LYS A 323 20.52 -5.75 -13.65
CA LYS A 323 20.36 -4.53 -12.83
C LYS A 323 20.38 -4.89 -11.34
N VAL A 324 21.10 -4.08 -10.56
CA VAL A 324 21.02 -4.05 -9.10
C VAL A 324 20.21 -2.83 -8.70
N THR A 325 19.28 -3.00 -7.80
CA THR A 325 18.54 -1.91 -7.15
C THR A 325 18.78 -1.99 -5.65
N ALA A 326 19.09 -0.87 -5.01
CA ALA A 326 19.24 -0.78 -3.56
C ALA A 326 18.38 0.36 -3.02
N GLU A 327 17.84 0.16 -1.83
CA GLU A 327 16.97 1.11 -1.14
C GLU A 327 17.29 1.14 0.34
N TYR A 328 17.21 2.32 0.93
CA TYR A 328 17.28 2.53 2.36
C TYR A 328 16.37 3.67 2.76
N HIS A 329 15.64 3.53 3.85
CA HIS A 329 14.95 4.64 4.50
C HIS A 329 14.99 4.52 6.02
N HIS A 330 15.02 5.67 6.63
CA HIS A 330 14.92 5.88 8.07
C HIS A 330 13.68 6.72 8.35
N LEU A 331 12.94 6.31 9.36
CA LEU A 331 11.77 7.03 9.87
C LEU A 331 11.88 7.15 11.37
N GLN A 332 11.61 8.35 11.88
CA GLN A 332 11.38 8.61 13.29
C GLN A 332 10.02 9.27 13.46
N GLU A 333 9.22 8.76 14.39
CA GLU A 333 7.89 9.28 14.64
C GLU A 333 7.57 9.27 16.13
N PHE A 334 7.21 10.45 16.64
CA PHE A 334 6.65 10.64 17.97
C PHE A 334 5.15 10.88 17.87
N ARG A 335 4.35 10.17 18.67
CA ARG A 335 2.90 10.39 18.86
C ARG A 335 2.58 10.52 20.33
N ARG A 336 1.63 11.40 20.67
CA ARG A 336 1.15 11.61 22.02
C ARG A 336 -0.32 12.02 22.02
N GLY A 337 -1.18 11.27 22.71
CA GLY A 337 -2.58 11.61 22.96
C GLY A 337 -2.95 11.45 24.43
N GLY A 338 -4.20 11.72 24.74
CA GLY A 338 -4.74 11.84 26.09
C GLY A 338 -4.79 13.29 26.57
N ASP A 339 -4.59 13.50 27.86
CA ASP A 339 -4.59 14.84 28.46
C ASP A 339 -3.16 15.36 28.73
N ASN A 340 -3.07 16.65 29.09
CA ASN A 340 -1.82 17.30 29.53
C ASN A 340 -0.60 17.00 28.64
N LEU A 341 -0.73 17.18 27.30
CA LEU A 341 0.28 16.83 26.29
C LEU A 341 1.67 17.48 26.49
N GLN A 342 1.78 18.49 27.34
CA GLN A 342 3.02 19.19 27.69
C GLN A 342 3.76 18.58 28.88
N LEU A 343 3.10 17.71 29.66
CA LEU A 343 3.69 17.03 30.81
C LEU A 343 4.26 15.66 30.41
N PRO A 344 5.19 15.09 31.20
CA PRO A 344 5.56 13.69 31.07
C PRO A 344 4.32 12.79 31.09
N PRO A 345 4.28 11.69 30.31
CA PRO A 345 3.06 10.90 30.18
C PRO A 345 2.54 10.32 31.50
N HIS A 346 3.42 9.97 32.46
CA HIS A 346 3.04 9.46 33.76
C HIS A 346 2.47 10.54 34.73
N GLU A 347 2.42 11.80 34.32
CA GLU A 347 1.77 12.88 35.07
C GLU A 347 0.36 13.21 34.53
N ALA A 348 -0.04 12.58 33.44
CA ALA A 348 -1.35 12.70 32.82
C ALA A 348 -2.35 11.68 33.40
N MET A 349 -3.65 11.98 33.36
CA MET A 349 -4.69 11.03 33.77
C MET A 349 -4.83 9.90 32.75
N ILE A 350 -4.74 10.22 31.46
CA ILE A 350 -4.63 9.26 30.36
C ILE A 350 -3.49 9.71 29.45
N ALA A 351 -2.59 8.79 29.14
CA ALA A 351 -1.56 9.04 28.16
C ALA A 351 -1.27 7.79 27.33
N GLU A 352 -1.30 7.98 26.03
CA GLU A 352 -0.71 7.06 25.08
C GLU A 352 0.37 7.79 24.30
N GLN A 353 1.61 7.34 24.47
CA GLN A 353 2.78 7.92 23.83
C GLN A 353 3.62 6.84 23.20
N VAL A 354 4.03 7.05 21.96
CA VAL A 354 4.98 6.17 21.25
C VAL A 354 6.04 6.99 20.55
N ASP A 355 7.27 6.51 20.60
CA ASP A 355 8.42 7.02 19.84
C ASP A 355 8.99 5.84 19.03
N HIS A 356 8.85 5.91 17.70
CA HIS A 356 9.33 4.90 16.79
C HIS A 356 10.60 5.36 16.08
N SER A 357 11.57 4.45 16.00
CA SER A 357 12.72 4.58 15.11
C SER A 357 12.80 3.35 14.21
N ILE A 358 12.54 3.54 12.92
CA ILE A 358 12.44 2.48 11.92
C ILE A 358 13.54 2.64 10.88
N ASN A 359 14.33 1.58 10.67
CA ASN A 359 15.32 1.51 9.61
C ASN A 359 14.98 0.36 8.68
N THR A 360 14.83 0.65 7.39
CA THR A 360 14.54 -0.37 6.37
C THR A 360 15.56 -0.28 5.25
N GLY A 361 16.08 -1.44 4.85
CA GLY A 361 17.02 -1.55 3.74
C GLY A 361 16.68 -2.73 2.84
N SER A 362 16.90 -2.60 1.55
CA SER A 362 16.70 -3.69 0.60
C SER A 362 17.68 -3.65 -0.56
N VAL A 363 17.96 -4.83 -1.10
CA VAL A 363 18.75 -5.01 -2.33
C VAL A 363 18.03 -6.02 -3.22
N LYS A 364 17.98 -5.74 -4.51
CA LYS A 364 17.38 -6.58 -5.54
C LYS A 364 18.35 -6.70 -6.71
N TYR A 365 18.48 -7.91 -7.24
CA TYR A 365 19.18 -8.20 -8.47
C TYR A 365 18.21 -8.79 -9.48
N ASP A 366 18.09 -8.17 -10.65
CA ASP A 366 17.31 -8.64 -11.79
C ASP A 366 18.25 -9.08 -12.90
N TRP A 367 18.00 -10.26 -13.45
CA TRP A 367 18.72 -10.78 -14.62
C TRP A 367 17.75 -11.31 -15.66
N TYR A 368 18.01 -10.99 -16.91
CA TYR A 368 17.25 -11.40 -18.08
C TYR A 368 18.16 -12.19 -19.03
N ALA A 369 17.68 -13.31 -19.58
CA ALA A 369 18.43 -14.01 -20.61
C ALA A 369 18.31 -13.27 -21.96
N PRO A 370 19.35 -13.29 -22.79
CA PRO A 370 19.33 -12.65 -24.13
C PRO A 370 18.20 -13.15 -25.04
N ASN A 371 17.68 -14.34 -24.82
CA ASN A 371 16.57 -14.93 -25.59
C ASN A 371 15.19 -14.50 -25.07
N GLU A 372 15.11 -13.57 -24.07
CA GLU A 372 13.92 -13.08 -23.40
C GLU A 372 13.03 -14.14 -22.72
N LYS A 373 13.46 -15.43 -22.74
CA LYS A 373 12.65 -16.53 -22.20
C LYS A 373 12.85 -16.75 -20.71
N HIS A 374 13.98 -16.35 -20.15
CA HIS A 374 14.33 -16.60 -18.75
C HIS A 374 14.55 -15.28 -18.01
N MET A 375 14.00 -15.17 -16.82
CA MET A 375 14.23 -14.06 -15.91
C MET A 375 14.51 -14.63 -14.52
N LEU A 376 15.54 -14.13 -13.86
CA LEU A 376 15.87 -14.43 -12.48
C LEU A 376 15.83 -13.14 -11.67
N ASN A 377 15.20 -13.20 -10.53
CA ASN A 377 15.16 -12.14 -9.55
C ASN A 377 15.65 -12.70 -8.22
N ALA A 378 16.57 -12.01 -7.57
CA ALA A 378 17.01 -12.33 -6.22
C ALA A 378 16.94 -11.06 -5.37
N PHE A 379 16.46 -11.18 -4.13
CA PHE A 379 16.31 -10.03 -3.25
C PHE A 379 16.57 -10.35 -1.79
N GLY A 380 16.93 -9.32 -1.05
CA GLY A 380 16.98 -9.33 0.40
C GLY A 380 16.48 -8.00 0.94
N SER A 381 15.75 -8.03 2.05
CA SER A 381 15.32 -6.86 2.78
C SER A 381 15.44 -7.07 4.27
N VAL A 382 15.66 -5.98 5.01
CA VAL A 382 15.74 -5.98 6.47
C VAL A 382 15.02 -4.74 6.99
N GLN A 383 14.26 -4.92 8.06
CA GLN A 383 13.65 -3.82 8.82
C GLN A 383 14.00 -4.01 10.29
N HIS A 384 14.36 -2.92 10.93
CA HIS A 384 14.62 -2.87 12.37
C HIS A 384 13.82 -1.72 12.96
N ILE A 385 12.99 -2.05 13.96
CA ILE A 385 12.11 -1.12 14.66
C ILE A 385 12.55 -1.09 16.13
N ASN A 386 12.72 0.12 16.66
CA ASN A 386 12.73 0.39 18.09
C ASN A 386 11.53 1.25 18.42
N ARG A 387 10.77 0.86 19.43
CA ARG A 387 9.64 1.63 19.96
C ARG A 387 9.81 1.80 21.45
N GLU A 388 9.78 3.05 21.91
CA GLU A 388 9.53 3.40 23.29
C GLU A 388 8.06 3.77 23.43
N SER A 389 7.37 3.23 24.41
CA SER A 389 5.94 3.44 24.60
C SER A 389 5.60 3.78 26.03
N TYR A 390 4.49 4.47 26.20
CA TYR A 390 3.79 4.63 27.47
C TYR A 390 2.29 4.48 27.19
N TYR A 391 1.65 3.54 27.85
CA TYR A 391 0.21 3.29 27.77
C TYR A 391 -0.34 3.26 29.18
N GLY A 392 -0.77 4.40 29.70
CA GLY A 392 -1.13 4.50 31.12
C GLY A 392 -2.39 5.31 31.39
N ALA A 393 -3.06 4.94 32.49
CA ALA A 393 -4.16 5.67 33.10
C ALA A 393 -3.87 5.93 34.57
N GLY A 394 -4.49 6.96 35.15
CA GLY A 394 -4.40 7.26 36.58
C GLY A 394 -3.02 7.72 37.06
N LYS A 395 -2.19 8.28 36.15
CA LYS A 395 -0.81 8.76 36.46
C LYS A 395 0.13 7.62 36.88
N ASP A 396 0.06 6.48 36.20
CA ASP A 396 0.87 5.30 36.54
C ASP A 396 2.32 5.46 36.08
N PRO A 397 3.31 5.53 36.99
CA PRO A 397 4.72 5.65 36.60
C PRO A 397 5.31 4.35 36.03
N SER A 398 4.61 3.23 36.11
CA SER A 398 5.07 1.90 35.68
C SER A 398 4.62 1.52 34.26
N ALA A 399 3.80 2.36 33.60
CA ALA A 399 3.21 2.06 32.29
C ALA A 399 4.16 2.24 31.09
N TYR A 400 5.46 2.34 31.31
CA TYR A 400 6.46 2.43 30.24
C TYR A 400 6.76 1.06 29.62
N GLY A 401 6.94 1.06 28.32
CA GLY A 401 7.30 -0.13 27.55
C GLY A 401 8.42 0.13 26.56
N GLN A 402 9.08 -0.93 26.18
CA GLN A 402 10.11 -0.94 25.14
C GLN A 402 9.88 -2.14 24.23
N THR A 403 9.85 -1.88 22.93
CA THR A 403 9.69 -2.91 21.91
C THR A 403 10.82 -2.84 20.90
N THR A 404 11.36 -3.98 20.54
CA THR A 404 12.29 -4.12 19.41
C THR A 404 11.77 -5.18 18.46
N ASP A 405 11.90 -4.94 17.17
CA ASP A 405 11.47 -5.86 16.14
C ASP A 405 12.53 -5.88 15.02
N LEU A 406 12.98 -7.08 14.66
CA LEU A 406 13.93 -7.31 13.57
C LEU A 406 13.32 -8.29 12.58
N THR A 407 12.87 -7.78 11.46
CA THR A 407 12.38 -8.57 10.34
C THR A 407 13.38 -8.59 9.21
N TRP A 408 13.61 -9.76 8.59
CA TRP A 408 14.36 -9.84 7.37
C TRP A 408 13.81 -10.93 6.45
N VAL A 409 13.90 -10.68 5.15
CA VAL A 409 13.41 -11.57 4.10
C VAL A 409 14.49 -11.73 3.05
N ILE A 410 14.73 -12.95 2.62
CA ILE A 410 15.52 -13.26 1.43
C ILE A 410 14.69 -14.12 0.50
N GLY A 411 14.85 -13.93 -0.79
CA GLY A 411 14.11 -14.71 -1.76
C GLY A 411 14.71 -14.70 -3.17
N THR A 412 14.25 -15.66 -3.95
CA THR A 412 14.57 -15.73 -5.37
C THR A 412 13.33 -16.16 -6.14
N GLN A 413 13.20 -15.64 -7.35
CA GLN A 413 12.14 -15.96 -8.28
C GLN A 413 12.72 -16.18 -9.67
N TYR A 414 12.28 -17.24 -10.31
CA TYR A 414 12.61 -17.57 -11.68
C TYR A 414 11.34 -17.60 -12.53
N VAL A 415 11.38 -16.95 -13.68
CA VAL A 415 10.30 -16.96 -14.67
C VAL A 415 10.82 -17.57 -15.96
N TYR A 416 10.06 -18.53 -16.51
CA TYR A 416 10.34 -19.15 -17.80
C TYR A 416 9.15 -18.97 -18.74
N LYS A 417 9.38 -18.27 -19.87
CA LYS A 417 8.40 -18.07 -20.92
C LYS A 417 8.51 -19.20 -21.95
N MET A 418 7.46 -19.96 -22.11
CA MET A 418 7.34 -21.07 -23.05
C MET A 418 6.49 -20.65 -24.24
N ASP A 419 7.00 -20.84 -25.46
CA ASP A 419 6.24 -20.53 -26.68
C ASP A 419 5.01 -21.43 -26.82
N ASN A 420 5.10 -22.66 -26.30
CA ASN A 420 3.99 -23.60 -26.20
C ASN A 420 4.18 -24.51 -24.98
N CYS A 421 3.16 -24.65 -24.18
CA CYS A 421 3.09 -25.58 -23.06
C CYS A 421 1.74 -26.27 -23.08
N LEU A 422 1.69 -27.52 -23.46
CA LEU A 422 0.49 -28.32 -23.66
C LEU A 422 -0.37 -27.82 -24.83
N PHE A 423 -1.10 -26.72 -24.66
CA PHE A 423 -2.11 -26.24 -25.62
C PHE A 423 -1.99 -24.76 -25.99
N MET A 424 -1.16 -23.98 -25.28
CA MET A 424 -0.92 -22.57 -25.61
C MET A 424 0.40 -22.05 -24.99
N PRO A 425 0.86 -20.83 -25.36
CA PRO A 425 2.00 -20.20 -24.69
C PRO A 425 1.78 -20.09 -23.19
N ALA A 426 2.85 -20.25 -22.39
CA ALA A 426 2.75 -20.18 -20.96
C ALA A 426 3.96 -19.51 -20.29
N ASN A 427 3.71 -18.95 -19.11
CA ASN A 427 4.74 -18.44 -18.22
C ASN A 427 4.75 -19.28 -16.93
N LEU A 428 5.85 -20.01 -16.71
CA LEU A 428 6.11 -20.67 -15.45
C LEU A 428 6.82 -19.69 -14.52
N THR A 429 6.32 -19.51 -13.30
CA THR A 429 6.97 -18.76 -12.23
C THR A 429 7.17 -19.69 -11.04
N ALA A 430 8.39 -19.75 -10.53
CA ALA A 430 8.74 -20.51 -9.32
C ALA A 430 9.66 -19.67 -8.43
N GLY A 431 9.55 -19.83 -7.12
CA GLY A 431 10.40 -19.10 -6.20
C GLY A 431 10.52 -19.74 -4.84
N LEU A 432 11.56 -19.30 -4.14
CA LEU A 432 11.87 -19.70 -2.77
C LEU A 432 12.00 -18.42 -1.94
N GLU A 433 11.47 -18.43 -0.74
CA GLU A 433 11.56 -17.32 0.21
C GLU A 433 11.85 -17.86 1.61
N PHE A 434 12.60 -17.10 2.36
CA PHE A 434 12.76 -17.29 3.79
C PHE A 434 12.54 -15.94 4.49
N ASN A 435 11.61 -15.94 5.45
CA ASN A 435 11.27 -14.79 6.28
C ASN A 435 11.61 -15.11 7.73
N SER A 436 12.16 -14.15 8.45
CA SER A 436 12.39 -14.21 9.89
C SER A 436 11.95 -12.92 10.53
N ASP A 437 11.19 -13.02 11.61
CA ASP A 437 10.70 -11.93 12.43
C ASP A 437 11.01 -12.23 13.89
N HIS A 438 11.65 -11.30 14.59
CA HIS A 438 11.98 -11.41 16.01
C HIS A 438 11.51 -10.18 16.74
N LEU A 439 10.43 -10.34 17.48
CA LEU A 439 9.75 -9.34 18.29
C LEU A 439 10.08 -9.55 19.76
N SER A 440 10.52 -8.49 20.44
CA SER A 440 10.64 -8.43 21.91
C SER A 440 9.92 -7.19 22.42
N ASP A 441 8.85 -7.39 23.19
CA ASP A 441 8.04 -6.33 23.78
C ASP A 441 7.99 -6.47 25.29
N ASN A 442 8.39 -5.44 26.01
CA ASN A 442 8.56 -5.45 27.46
C ASN A 442 7.80 -4.28 28.09
N MET A 443 6.79 -4.59 28.92
CA MET A 443 6.11 -3.66 29.79
C MET A 443 6.16 -4.18 31.23
N TRP A 444 7.29 -3.95 31.87
CA TRP A 444 7.61 -4.55 33.17
C TRP A 444 6.61 -4.16 34.27
N GLY A 445 6.09 -2.93 34.24
CA GLY A 445 5.13 -2.47 35.22
C GLY A 445 3.81 -3.22 35.19
N TYR A 446 3.40 -3.72 34.04
CA TYR A 446 2.24 -4.58 33.87
C TYR A 446 2.61 -6.08 33.83
N ASN A 447 3.86 -6.42 34.12
CA ASN A 447 4.35 -7.78 34.07
C ASN A 447 4.07 -8.47 32.72
N ARG A 448 4.07 -7.68 31.62
CA ARG A 448 3.90 -8.18 30.26
C ARG A 448 5.24 -8.22 29.58
N VAL A 449 5.63 -9.41 29.16
CA VAL A 449 6.83 -9.67 28.34
C VAL A 449 6.41 -10.58 27.20
N THR A 450 6.58 -10.10 25.98
CA THR A 450 6.35 -10.88 24.76
C THR A 450 7.68 -11.02 24.03
N ASP A 451 8.18 -12.24 23.91
CA ASP A 451 9.36 -12.56 23.10
C ASP A 451 8.93 -13.62 22.07
N GLN A 452 8.89 -13.22 20.80
CA GLN A 452 8.38 -14.07 19.73
C GLN A 452 9.40 -14.11 18.59
N SER A 453 9.75 -15.33 18.19
CA SER A 453 10.60 -15.54 17.02
C SER A 453 9.87 -16.39 15.99
N ILE A 454 9.63 -15.81 14.82
CA ILE A 454 8.95 -16.46 13.72
C ILE A 454 9.94 -16.71 12.58
N GLN A 455 9.88 -17.89 12.01
CA GLN A 455 10.62 -18.28 10.83
C GLN A 455 9.67 -18.96 9.84
N ILE A 456 9.70 -18.53 8.57
CA ILE A 456 8.83 -19.07 7.53
C ILE A 456 9.68 -19.40 6.32
N GLY A 457 9.82 -20.70 6.04
CA GLY A 457 10.41 -21.21 4.79
C GLY A 457 9.32 -21.48 3.78
N SER A 458 9.45 -20.94 2.57
CA SER A 458 8.39 -20.97 1.56
C SER A 458 8.90 -21.37 0.19
N ALA A 459 8.09 -22.17 -0.52
CA ALA A 459 8.27 -22.44 -1.93
C ALA A 459 6.95 -22.20 -2.67
N TYR A 460 6.98 -21.48 -3.77
CA TYR A 460 5.79 -21.27 -4.59
C TYR A 460 6.05 -21.55 -6.05
N PHE A 461 4.98 -21.94 -6.71
CA PHE A 461 5.02 -22.14 -8.14
C PHE A 461 3.67 -21.83 -8.76
N GLN A 462 3.68 -21.34 -9.99
CA GLN A 462 2.47 -21.13 -10.80
C GLN A 462 2.79 -21.24 -12.27
N ASN A 463 1.82 -21.67 -13.05
CA ASN A 463 1.86 -21.64 -14.50
C ASN A 463 0.65 -20.88 -15.03
N GLU A 464 0.92 -19.89 -15.89
CA GLU A 464 -0.08 -19.09 -16.59
C GLU A 464 -0.05 -19.39 -18.06
N TRP A 465 -1.03 -20.12 -18.58
CA TRP A 465 -1.28 -20.26 -20.01
C TRP A 465 -2.04 -19.04 -20.49
N ARG A 466 -1.52 -18.33 -21.49
CA ARG A 466 -2.14 -17.09 -21.93
C ARG A 466 -2.03 -16.81 -23.41
N ASN A 467 -3.10 -16.20 -23.92
CA ASN A 467 -3.16 -15.53 -25.22
C ASN A 467 -4.00 -14.25 -25.08
N PRO A 468 -4.23 -13.43 -26.13
CA PRO A 468 -5.04 -12.23 -26.03
C PRO A 468 -6.46 -12.46 -25.50
N VAL A 469 -7.07 -13.61 -25.79
CA VAL A 469 -8.46 -13.94 -25.44
C VAL A 469 -8.56 -14.64 -24.09
N TRP A 470 -7.66 -15.56 -23.78
CA TRP A 470 -7.72 -16.41 -22.59
C TRP A 470 -6.46 -16.31 -21.73
N SER A 471 -6.62 -16.39 -20.42
CA SER A 471 -5.57 -16.73 -19.48
C SER A 471 -6.10 -17.70 -18.44
N PHE A 472 -5.37 -18.81 -18.24
CA PHE A 472 -5.58 -19.79 -17.18
C PHE A 472 -4.35 -19.81 -16.30
N LEU A 473 -4.51 -19.50 -15.04
CA LEU A 473 -3.43 -19.56 -14.06
C LEU A 473 -3.79 -20.59 -13.00
N VAL A 474 -2.86 -21.50 -12.73
CA VAL A 474 -2.93 -22.43 -11.60
C VAL A 474 -1.59 -22.37 -10.86
N GLY A 475 -1.64 -22.31 -9.56
CA GLY A 475 -0.45 -22.25 -8.74
C GLY A 475 -0.73 -22.55 -7.28
N GLY A 476 0.33 -22.53 -6.50
CA GLY A 476 0.24 -22.71 -5.07
C GLY A 476 1.55 -22.40 -4.37
N ARG A 477 1.46 -22.28 -3.06
CA ARG A 477 2.56 -22.02 -2.15
C ARG A 477 2.57 -23.03 -1.03
N LEU A 478 3.73 -23.49 -0.66
CA LEU A 478 4.01 -24.31 0.50
C LEU A 478 4.74 -23.47 1.52
N ASP A 479 4.20 -23.35 2.72
CA ASP A 479 4.79 -22.62 3.83
C ASP A 479 5.06 -23.56 5.00
N LYS A 480 6.30 -23.57 5.50
CA LYS A 480 6.66 -24.13 6.80
C LYS A 480 6.88 -22.97 7.77
N HIS A 481 5.91 -22.78 8.64
CA HIS A 481 5.91 -21.74 9.68
C HIS A 481 6.37 -22.33 11.01
N SER A 482 7.20 -21.61 11.78
CA SER A 482 7.76 -22.10 13.05
C SER A 482 6.71 -22.38 14.13
N LEU A 483 5.60 -21.61 14.13
CA LEU A 483 4.50 -21.75 15.11
C LEU A 483 3.41 -22.75 14.67
N ILE A 484 3.57 -23.42 13.53
CA ILE A 484 2.53 -24.29 12.98
C ILE A 484 3.10 -25.67 12.71
N ASP A 485 2.41 -26.68 13.22
CA ASP A 485 2.74 -28.07 12.90
C ASP A 485 2.40 -28.40 11.44
N GLY A 486 3.34 -29.06 10.75
CA GLY A 486 3.17 -29.43 9.34
C GLY A 486 3.55 -28.35 8.34
N ILE A 487 3.10 -28.53 7.11
CA ILE A 487 3.28 -27.61 5.98
C ILE A 487 1.90 -27.17 5.54
N ILE A 488 1.75 -25.86 5.32
CA ILE A 488 0.51 -25.27 4.79
C ILE A 488 0.63 -25.17 3.28
N PHE A 489 -0.38 -25.67 2.57
CA PHE A 489 -0.51 -25.51 1.12
C PHE A 489 -1.62 -24.51 0.80
N SER A 490 -1.27 -23.44 0.09
CA SER A 490 -2.19 -22.37 -0.34
C SER A 490 -2.35 -22.41 -1.86
N PRO A 491 -3.37 -23.12 -2.40
CA PRO A 491 -3.65 -23.15 -3.84
C PRO A 491 -4.33 -21.87 -4.32
N ARG A 492 -4.15 -21.58 -5.62
CA ARG A 492 -4.92 -20.57 -6.35
C ARG A 492 -5.20 -21.01 -7.78
N ALA A 493 -6.33 -20.52 -8.32
CA ALA A 493 -6.70 -20.70 -9.71
C ALA A 493 -7.39 -19.44 -10.22
N ASN A 494 -6.98 -18.95 -11.40
CA ASN A 494 -7.55 -17.76 -12.00
C ASN A 494 -7.86 -18.03 -13.48
N LEU A 495 -8.97 -17.49 -13.91
CA LEU A 495 -9.44 -17.52 -15.28
C LEU A 495 -9.68 -16.09 -15.75
N ARG A 496 -9.13 -15.70 -16.90
CA ARG A 496 -9.47 -14.47 -17.61
C ARG A 496 -9.99 -14.83 -19.00
N TYR A 497 -11.06 -14.16 -19.40
CA TYR A 497 -11.67 -14.29 -20.72
C TYR A 497 -12.00 -12.91 -21.29
N ASN A 498 -11.44 -12.60 -22.44
CA ASN A 498 -11.70 -11.38 -23.21
C ASN A 498 -12.51 -11.75 -24.45
N PRO A 499 -13.85 -11.71 -24.40
CA PRO A 499 -14.69 -12.01 -25.57
C PRO A 499 -14.46 -11.02 -26.71
N VAL A 500 -14.14 -9.77 -26.37
CA VAL A 500 -13.72 -8.68 -27.24
C VAL A 500 -12.62 -7.87 -26.55
N GLU A 501 -11.92 -7.02 -27.27
CA GLU A 501 -10.73 -6.31 -26.78
C GLU A 501 -11.03 -5.39 -25.57
N ASN A 502 -12.24 -4.86 -25.50
CA ASN A 502 -12.65 -3.91 -24.46
C ASN A 502 -13.43 -4.55 -23.29
N VAL A 503 -13.59 -5.88 -23.25
CA VAL A 503 -14.30 -6.59 -22.18
C VAL A 503 -13.40 -7.64 -21.54
N ASN A 504 -13.27 -7.58 -20.25
CA ASN A 504 -12.48 -8.50 -19.44
C ASN A 504 -13.38 -9.18 -18.39
N LEU A 505 -13.53 -10.48 -18.50
CA LEU A 505 -14.21 -11.30 -17.49
C LEU A 505 -13.17 -12.09 -16.71
N ARG A 506 -13.25 -12.09 -15.39
CA ARG A 506 -12.31 -12.84 -14.51
C ARG A 506 -13.06 -13.63 -13.47
N ALA A 507 -12.51 -14.81 -13.17
CA ALA A 507 -12.89 -15.62 -12.04
C ALA A 507 -11.62 -15.99 -11.26
N SER A 508 -11.64 -15.85 -9.94
CA SER A 508 -10.49 -16.14 -9.09
C SER A 508 -10.91 -16.95 -7.89
N TYR A 509 -10.13 -18.00 -7.58
CA TYR A 509 -10.20 -18.77 -6.36
C TYR A 509 -8.86 -18.77 -5.66
N SER A 510 -8.86 -18.60 -4.35
CA SER A 510 -7.65 -18.66 -3.52
C SER A 510 -7.94 -19.18 -2.11
N TYR A 511 -6.96 -19.85 -1.56
CA TYR A 511 -6.91 -20.26 -0.16
C TYR A 511 -5.93 -19.33 0.57
N GLY A 512 -6.24 -18.96 1.81
CA GLY A 512 -5.41 -18.16 2.68
C GLY A 512 -5.38 -18.71 4.11
N PHE A 513 -4.40 -18.22 4.88
CA PHE A 513 -4.28 -18.53 6.30
C PHE A 513 -3.67 -17.39 7.08
N ARG A 514 -3.92 -17.36 8.39
CA ARG A 514 -3.27 -16.47 9.36
C ARG A 514 -2.74 -17.32 10.52
N ALA A 515 -1.48 -17.09 10.89
CA ALA A 515 -0.82 -17.86 11.93
C ALA A 515 -1.26 -17.39 13.33
N PRO A 516 -1.22 -18.27 14.35
CA PRO A 516 -1.52 -17.94 15.75
C PRO A 516 -0.32 -17.24 16.40
N GLN A 517 -0.07 -15.98 16.01
CA GLN A 517 1.05 -15.15 16.48
C GLN A 517 0.54 -13.84 17.07
N ALA A 518 1.37 -13.17 17.85
CA ALA A 518 1.12 -11.80 18.27
C ALA A 518 1.29 -10.85 17.07
N PHE A 519 0.38 -9.91 16.97
CA PHE A 519 0.39 -8.82 16.01
C PHE A 519 0.51 -7.49 16.76
N ASP A 520 0.82 -6.41 16.05
CA ASP A 520 0.97 -5.09 16.65
C ASP A 520 -0.29 -4.62 17.41
N GLU A 521 -1.48 -5.00 16.94
CA GLU A 521 -2.74 -4.74 17.63
C GLU A 521 -2.82 -5.41 19.01
N ASP A 522 -2.16 -6.57 19.20
CA ASP A 522 -2.10 -7.25 20.49
C ASP A 522 -1.11 -6.58 21.47
N LEU A 523 -0.19 -5.80 20.91
CA LEU A 523 0.84 -5.05 21.66
C LEU A 523 0.40 -3.61 21.94
N HIS A 524 -0.66 -3.17 21.25
CA HIS A 524 -1.29 -1.88 21.52
C HIS A 524 -2.16 -1.98 22.77
N ILE A 525 -1.95 -1.06 23.72
CA ILE A 525 -2.68 -1.01 24.98
C ILE A 525 -3.59 0.20 24.94
N ASP A 526 -4.89 -0.06 25.05
CA ASP A 526 -5.91 0.98 25.04
C ASP A 526 -6.30 1.41 26.46
N ASN A 527 -6.86 2.60 26.60
CA ASN A 527 -7.59 3.02 27.79
C ASN A 527 -9.08 2.80 27.56
N VAL A 528 -9.66 1.96 28.37
CA VAL A 528 -11.05 1.56 28.31
C VAL A 528 -11.70 1.80 29.66
N GLY A 529 -12.67 2.70 29.73
CA GLY A 529 -13.34 3.04 30.98
C GLY A 529 -12.39 3.56 32.06
N GLY A 530 -11.35 4.31 31.68
CA GLY A 530 -10.38 4.87 32.63
C GLY A 530 -9.34 3.86 33.14
N ILE A 531 -9.32 2.63 32.64
CA ILE A 531 -8.33 1.60 32.96
C ILE A 531 -7.59 1.14 31.71
N VAL A 532 -6.42 0.56 31.93
CA VAL A 532 -5.60 -0.02 30.85
C VAL A 532 -6.21 -1.34 30.41
N SER A 533 -6.31 -1.57 29.10
CA SER A 533 -6.77 -2.81 28.48
C SER A 533 -5.62 -3.51 27.77
N MET A 534 -5.46 -4.82 27.97
CA MET A 534 -4.44 -5.65 27.32
C MET A 534 -5.06 -6.88 26.65
N ILE A 535 -4.47 -7.28 25.52
CA ILE A 535 -4.83 -8.50 24.80
C ILE A 535 -3.89 -9.63 25.20
N ARG A 536 -4.45 -10.80 25.54
CA ARG A 536 -3.76 -12.07 25.78
C ARG A 536 -4.12 -13.06 24.67
N LEU A 537 -3.16 -13.82 24.19
CA LEU A 537 -3.44 -14.91 23.25
C LEU A 537 -3.82 -16.17 24.03
N ALA A 538 -4.87 -16.86 23.59
CA ALA A 538 -5.25 -18.17 24.17
C ALA A 538 -4.18 -19.21 23.86
N ASP A 539 -3.90 -20.11 24.82
CA ASP A 539 -2.86 -21.14 24.71
C ASP A 539 -3.16 -22.14 23.59
N ASP A 540 -4.43 -22.34 23.25
CA ASP A 540 -4.91 -23.28 22.22
C ASP A 540 -5.25 -22.60 20.89
N LEU A 541 -4.74 -21.37 20.66
CA LEU A 541 -5.01 -20.60 19.45
C LEU A 541 -4.55 -21.36 18.20
N ARG A 542 -5.49 -21.59 17.27
CA ARG A 542 -5.29 -22.36 16.05
C ARG A 542 -5.17 -21.46 14.84
N VAL A 543 -4.60 -22.00 13.75
CA VAL A 543 -4.49 -21.33 12.46
C VAL A 543 -5.88 -20.99 11.93
N GLU A 544 -6.07 -19.74 11.61
CA GLU A 544 -7.22 -19.25 10.88
C GLU A 544 -7.08 -19.54 9.38
N LYS A 545 -8.15 -19.94 8.71
CA LYS A 545 -8.15 -20.37 7.32
C LYS A 545 -9.25 -19.67 6.53
N SER A 546 -8.97 -19.40 5.26
CA SER A 546 -9.95 -18.77 4.37
C SER A 546 -10.01 -19.43 2.99
N GLN A 547 -11.20 -19.38 2.39
CA GLN A 547 -11.43 -19.66 1.00
C GLN A 547 -12.14 -18.47 0.38
N SER A 548 -11.55 -17.89 -0.67
CA SER A 548 -12.08 -16.71 -1.34
C SER A 548 -12.39 -17.03 -2.80
N LEU A 549 -13.55 -16.55 -3.26
CA LEU A 549 -13.99 -16.59 -4.64
C LEU A 549 -14.34 -15.19 -5.08
N SER A 550 -13.89 -14.75 -6.26
CA SER A 550 -14.33 -13.51 -6.88
C SER A 550 -14.63 -13.68 -8.37
N LEU A 551 -15.63 -12.94 -8.83
CA LEU A 551 -16.02 -12.82 -10.23
C LEU A 551 -16.04 -11.36 -10.59
N SER A 552 -15.43 -10.97 -11.72
CA SER A 552 -15.46 -9.57 -12.16
C SER A 552 -15.66 -9.42 -13.66
N ALA A 553 -16.31 -8.32 -14.03
CA ALA A 553 -16.41 -7.82 -15.39
C ALA A 553 -15.85 -6.40 -15.44
N ASP A 554 -14.91 -6.15 -16.33
CA ASP A 554 -14.20 -4.89 -16.50
C ASP A 554 -14.36 -4.47 -17.97
N ILE A 555 -15.12 -3.41 -18.21
CA ILE A 555 -15.58 -2.98 -19.53
C ILE A 555 -15.02 -1.60 -19.81
N TYR A 556 -14.45 -1.42 -20.98
CA TYR A 556 -13.85 -0.17 -21.44
C TYR A 556 -14.51 0.28 -22.73
N GLU A 557 -14.82 1.55 -22.82
CA GLU A 557 -15.37 2.16 -24.02
C GLU A 557 -14.74 3.52 -24.30
N SER A 558 -14.60 3.81 -25.59
CA SER A 558 -14.13 5.11 -26.05
C SER A 558 -15.00 5.57 -27.23
N TRP A 559 -15.55 6.78 -27.12
CA TRP A 559 -16.38 7.37 -28.17
C TRP A 559 -16.07 8.86 -28.32
N GLY A 560 -15.51 9.23 -29.45
CA GLY A 560 -15.02 10.59 -29.67
C GLY A 560 -13.94 10.95 -28.66
N ASP A 561 -14.17 12.02 -27.91
CA ASP A 561 -13.25 12.53 -26.87
C ASP A 561 -13.52 11.93 -25.47
N TRP A 562 -14.45 11.01 -25.35
CA TRP A 562 -14.82 10.36 -24.09
C TRP A 562 -14.15 9.00 -23.92
N GLN A 563 -13.72 8.71 -22.71
CA GLN A 563 -13.26 7.40 -22.28
C GLN A 563 -14.03 6.99 -21.03
N ALA A 564 -14.48 5.74 -20.99
CA ALA A 564 -15.18 5.19 -19.84
C ALA A 564 -14.65 3.81 -19.46
N ASN A 565 -14.71 3.51 -18.17
CA ASN A 565 -14.48 2.18 -17.63
C ASN A 565 -15.59 1.86 -16.63
N LEU A 566 -16.12 0.66 -16.71
CA LEU A 566 -17.06 0.11 -15.73
C LEU A 566 -16.52 -1.21 -15.21
N LEU A 567 -16.29 -1.28 -13.91
CA LEU A 567 -15.91 -2.49 -13.19
C LEU A 567 -17.06 -2.94 -12.28
N VAL A 568 -17.44 -4.19 -12.42
CA VAL A 568 -18.37 -4.88 -11.51
C VAL A 568 -17.65 -6.10 -10.95
N GLU A 569 -17.67 -6.28 -9.65
CA GLU A 569 -17.06 -7.44 -8.97
C GLU A 569 -18.02 -7.99 -7.92
N GLY A 570 -18.18 -9.30 -7.88
CA GLY A 570 -18.79 -10.03 -6.77
C GLY A 570 -17.73 -10.82 -6.04
N PHE A 571 -17.79 -10.84 -4.71
CA PHE A 571 -16.84 -11.57 -3.87
C PHE A 571 -17.53 -12.36 -2.76
N PHE A 572 -16.90 -13.46 -2.38
CA PHE A 572 -17.29 -14.32 -1.26
C PHE A 572 -16.04 -14.84 -0.58
N THR A 573 -15.96 -14.72 0.75
CA THR A 573 -14.89 -15.28 1.57
C THR A 573 -15.50 -16.03 2.75
N ASP A 574 -15.17 -17.31 2.90
CA ASP A 574 -15.51 -18.16 4.04
C ASP A 574 -14.28 -18.32 4.94
N LEU A 575 -14.41 -17.91 6.18
CA LEU A 575 -13.39 -17.98 7.22
C LEU A 575 -13.72 -19.11 8.20
N SER A 576 -12.73 -19.83 8.65
CA SER A 576 -12.83 -20.87 9.67
C SER A 576 -11.81 -20.61 10.77
N ASP A 577 -12.18 -20.92 12.02
CA ASP A 577 -11.34 -20.68 13.21
C ASP A 577 -10.95 -19.19 13.35
N VAL A 578 -11.90 -18.28 13.09
CA VAL A 578 -11.65 -16.82 13.07
C VAL A 578 -11.19 -16.31 14.44
N PHE A 579 -10.22 -15.40 14.45
CA PHE A 579 -9.78 -14.78 15.68
C PHE A 579 -10.77 -13.68 16.11
N ALA A 580 -11.27 -13.81 17.34
CA ALA A 580 -12.12 -12.82 17.97
C ALA A 580 -11.56 -12.46 19.34
N LEU A 581 -11.86 -11.25 19.80
CA LEU A 581 -11.53 -10.79 21.14
C LEU A 581 -12.75 -10.96 22.05
N THR A 582 -12.51 -11.47 23.25
CA THR A 582 -13.52 -11.60 24.30
C THR A 582 -12.96 -11.02 25.58
N GLU A 583 -13.72 -10.16 26.23
CA GLU A 583 -13.41 -9.66 27.57
C GLU A 583 -13.51 -10.81 28.58
N ILE A 584 -12.44 -11.02 29.37
CA ILE A 584 -12.40 -12.09 30.38
C ILE A 584 -12.35 -11.56 31.83
N GLY A 585 -12.27 -10.25 32.01
CA GLY A 585 -12.35 -9.59 33.30
C GLY A 585 -11.19 -8.65 33.60
N VAL A 586 -11.13 -8.15 34.83
CA VAL A 586 -10.11 -7.21 35.30
C VAL A 586 -9.14 -7.92 36.26
N GLU A 587 -7.84 -7.93 35.90
CA GLU A 587 -6.75 -8.48 36.71
C GLU A 587 -5.81 -7.34 37.14
N ASN A 588 -5.63 -7.15 38.46
CA ASN A 588 -4.75 -6.10 39.02
C ASN A 588 -5.01 -4.68 38.48
N GLY A 589 -6.27 -4.34 38.19
CA GLY A 589 -6.66 -3.02 37.66
C GLY A 589 -6.44 -2.89 36.13
N VAL A 590 -6.17 -3.97 35.43
CA VAL A 590 -6.01 -4.04 33.97
C VAL A 590 -7.16 -4.89 33.40
N LEU A 591 -7.86 -4.36 32.41
CA LEU A 591 -8.88 -5.11 31.67
C LEU A 591 -8.18 -6.10 30.72
N ILE A 592 -8.49 -7.38 30.87
CA ILE A 592 -7.91 -8.43 30.02
C ILE A 592 -8.94 -8.86 28.98
N LYS A 593 -8.54 -8.72 27.72
CA LYS A 593 -9.22 -9.27 26.54
C LYS A 593 -8.43 -10.48 26.06
N GLU A 594 -9.08 -11.56 25.72
CA GLU A 594 -8.43 -12.76 25.21
C GLU A 594 -8.76 -12.97 23.73
N ARG A 595 -7.70 -13.13 22.91
CA ARG A 595 -7.83 -13.55 21.53
C ARG A 595 -7.97 -15.06 21.47
N ARG A 596 -9.09 -15.54 20.97
CA ARG A 596 -9.41 -16.97 20.81
C ARG A 596 -10.05 -17.27 19.47
N ASN A 597 -10.13 -18.56 19.10
CA ASN A 597 -10.80 -18.95 17.89
C ASN A 597 -12.31 -19.05 18.10
N GLU A 598 -13.05 -18.39 17.20
CA GLU A 598 -14.49 -18.58 17.01
C GLU A 598 -14.76 -19.53 15.84
N SER A 599 -16.02 -19.99 15.68
CA SER A 599 -16.41 -20.98 14.67
C SER A 599 -16.08 -20.55 13.22
N GLY A 600 -16.08 -19.26 12.96
CA GLY A 600 -15.74 -18.68 11.67
C GLY A 600 -16.66 -17.52 11.27
N ALA A 601 -16.41 -16.97 10.09
CA ALA A 601 -17.19 -15.87 9.54
C ALA A 601 -17.38 -16.02 8.03
N ARG A 602 -18.36 -15.31 7.47
CA ARG A 602 -18.59 -15.19 6.04
C ARG A 602 -18.72 -13.73 5.67
N VAL A 603 -17.97 -13.36 4.65
CA VAL A 603 -18.03 -12.02 4.08
C VAL A 603 -18.34 -12.14 2.60
N TYR A 604 -19.38 -11.45 2.14
CA TYR A 604 -19.78 -11.48 0.74
C TYR A 604 -20.41 -10.16 0.31
N GLY A 605 -20.30 -9.86 -0.97
CA GLY A 605 -20.80 -8.60 -1.48
C GLY A 605 -20.43 -8.33 -2.92
N GLY A 606 -20.54 -7.07 -3.29
CA GLY A 606 -20.18 -6.59 -4.60
C GLY A 606 -19.58 -5.20 -4.59
N ASN A 607 -18.65 -4.99 -5.50
CA ASN A 607 -17.99 -3.72 -5.79
C ASN A 607 -18.45 -3.23 -7.16
N LEU A 608 -18.79 -1.95 -7.26
CA LEU A 608 -19.02 -1.26 -8.51
C LEU A 608 -18.10 -0.05 -8.59
N GLU A 609 -17.38 0.11 -9.69
CA GLU A 609 -16.56 1.29 -9.98
C GLU A 609 -16.84 1.79 -11.39
N GLY A 610 -17.05 3.08 -11.54
CA GLY A 610 -17.15 3.78 -12.81
C GLY A 610 -16.08 4.84 -12.96
N LYS A 611 -15.41 4.88 -14.10
CA LYS A 611 -14.51 5.97 -14.49
C LYS A 611 -15.01 6.59 -15.78
N LEU A 612 -15.00 7.91 -15.86
CA LEU A 612 -15.41 8.65 -17.04
C LEU A 612 -14.44 9.84 -17.22
N ALA A 613 -13.90 9.97 -18.41
CA ALA A 613 -13.02 11.07 -18.75
C ALA A 613 -13.45 11.74 -20.07
N TYR A 614 -13.44 13.06 -20.09
CA TYR A 614 -13.58 13.88 -21.29
C TYR A 614 -12.24 14.60 -21.54
N LYS A 615 -11.45 14.05 -22.46
CA LYS A 615 -10.06 14.49 -22.66
C LYS A 615 -9.32 14.58 -21.30
N ASN A 616 -8.33 15.44 -21.20
CA ASN A 616 -7.70 15.84 -19.93
C ASN A 616 -8.42 16.99 -19.23
N ILE A 617 -9.65 17.35 -19.66
CA ILE A 617 -10.41 18.49 -19.15
C ILE A 617 -11.23 18.09 -17.92
N TRP A 618 -11.92 16.97 -17.98
CA TRP A 618 -12.76 16.50 -16.88
C TRP A 618 -12.64 14.99 -16.69
N GLN A 619 -12.50 14.59 -15.45
CA GLN A 619 -12.45 13.17 -15.07
C GLN A 619 -13.34 12.96 -13.85
N LEU A 620 -14.00 11.82 -13.81
CA LEU A 620 -14.78 11.33 -12.68
C LEU A 620 -14.42 9.86 -12.44
N GLN A 621 -14.12 9.53 -11.22
CA GLN A 621 -14.03 8.16 -10.71
C GLN A 621 -14.96 8.04 -9.52
N ALA A 622 -15.81 7.03 -9.49
CA ALA A 622 -16.69 6.76 -8.36
C ALA A 622 -16.83 5.25 -8.16
N GLY A 623 -16.86 4.83 -6.92
CA GLY A 623 -17.04 3.43 -6.59
C GLY A 623 -17.77 3.25 -5.26
N PHE A 624 -18.50 2.15 -5.14
CA PHE A 624 -19.15 1.76 -3.90
C PHE A 624 -19.15 0.26 -3.71
N THR A 625 -19.24 -0.14 -2.46
CA THR A 625 -19.25 -1.52 -1.99
C THR A 625 -20.53 -1.78 -1.22
N LEU A 626 -21.24 -2.85 -1.60
CA LEU A 626 -22.34 -3.43 -0.84
C LEU A 626 -21.87 -4.76 -0.29
N GLN A 627 -21.94 -4.97 1.03
CA GLN A 627 -21.45 -6.19 1.65
C GLN A 627 -22.25 -6.61 2.87
N GLN A 628 -22.10 -7.89 3.22
CA GLN A 628 -22.47 -8.45 4.52
C GLN A 628 -21.27 -9.20 5.11
N SER A 629 -20.99 -8.96 6.39
CA SER A 629 -19.95 -9.62 7.18
C SER A 629 -20.60 -10.22 8.40
N LEU A 630 -20.62 -11.56 8.51
CA LEU A 630 -21.38 -12.28 9.51
C LEU A 630 -20.55 -13.40 10.15
N TYR A 631 -20.52 -13.47 11.47
CA TYR A 631 -20.08 -14.65 12.19
C TYR A 631 -20.99 -15.84 11.86
N LYS A 632 -20.43 -17.05 11.78
CA LYS A 632 -21.22 -18.30 11.58
C LYS A 632 -22.13 -18.59 12.75
N GLU A 633 -21.67 -18.29 13.96
CA GLU A 633 -22.42 -18.33 15.22
C GLU A 633 -22.47 -16.93 15.82
N ALA A 634 -23.45 -16.67 16.69
CA ALA A 634 -23.55 -15.39 17.37
C ALA A 634 -22.41 -15.24 18.37
N HIS A 635 -21.75 -14.09 18.39
CA HIS A 635 -20.63 -13.74 19.26
C HIS A 635 -21.05 -12.62 20.21
N ALA A 636 -20.71 -12.77 21.49
CA ALA A 636 -20.79 -11.72 22.50
C ALA A 636 -19.37 -11.31 22.90
N TRP A 637 -19.03 -10.04 22.70
CA TRP A 637 -17.68 -9.54 23.00
C TRP A 637 -17.44 -9.28 24.50
N ALA A 638 -18.53 -9.15 25.32
CA ALA A 638 -18.50 -9.09 26.76
C ALA A 638 -19.67 -9.90 27.36
N GLU A 639 -19.59 -10.22 28.65
CA GLU A 639 -20.60 -11.07 29.33
C GLU A 639 -21.98 -10.43 29.43
N ASP A 640 -22.04 -9.10 29.49
CA ASP A 640 -23.26 -8.32 29.71
C ASP A 640 -23.89 -7.77 28.40
N VAL A 641 -23.35 -8.16 27.24
CA VAL A 641 -23.87 -7.73 25.91
C VAL A 641 -24.61 -8.86 25.20
N GLU A 642 -25.58 -8.49 24.37
CA GLU A 642 -26.32 -9.44 23.54
C GLU A 642 -25.43 -9.94 22.39
N ALA A 643 -25.40 -11.26 22.21
CA ALA A 643 -24.64 -11.89 21.13
C ALA A 643 -25.20 -11.51 19.75
N THR A 644 -24.33 -11.15 18.82
CA THR A 644 -24.68 -10.79 17.45
C THR A 644 -23.94 -11.62 16.44
N ARG A 645 -24.54 -11.80 15.25
CA ARG A 645 -23.86 -12.39 14.09
C ARG A 645 -23.21 -11.33 13.18
N GLU A 646 -23.60 -10.05 13.30
CA GLU A 646 -22.95 -8.99 12.53
C GLU A 646 -21.53 -8.76 13.06
N MET A 647 -20.55 -8.72 12.18
CA MET A 647 -19.17 -8.37 12.53
C MET A 647 -19.08 -6.87 12.81
N PHE A 648 -18.30 -6.51 13.83
CA PHE A 648 -18.11 -5.13 14.24
C PHE A 648 -17.32 -4.33 13.20
N ARG A 649 -17.55 -3.03 13.15
CA ARG A 649 -16.87 -2.06 12.27
C ARG A 649 -16.95 -2.40 10.78
N THR A 650 -18.02 -3.08 10.33
CA THR A 650 -18.23 -3.53 8.96
C THR A 650 -19.54 -2.94 8.39
N PRO A 651 -19.51 -1.71 7.84
CA PRO A 651 -20.68 -1.10 7.23
C PRO A 651 -21.15 -1.89 6.01
N GLY A 652 -22.47 -2.07 5.86
CA GLY A 652 -23.05 -2.77 4.71
C GLY A 652 -22.96 -2.00 3.38
N LEU A 653 -22.74 -0.67 3.44
CA LEU A 653 -22.56 0.20 2.28
C LEU A 653 -21.49 1.25 2.57
N TYR A 654 -20.52 1.38 1.69
CA TYR A 654 -19.55 2.47 1.67
C TYR A 654 -19.03 2.72 0.26
N GLY A 655 -18.43 3.88 0.05
CA GLY A 655 -17.93 4.22 -1.28
C GLY A 655 -17.22 5.56 -1.32
N TYR A 656 -16.82 5.94 -2.51
CA TYR A 656 -16.04 7.15 -2.76
C TYR A 656 -16.35 7.74 -4.14
N PHE A 657 -15.94 8.99 -4.33
CA PHE A 657 -15.80 9.59 -5.65
C PHE A 657 -14.64 10.60 -5.67
N VAL A 658 -14.08 10.79 -6.86
CA VAL A 658 -13.09 11.84 -7.17
C VAL A 658 -13.46 12.43 -8.52
N SER A 659 -13.70 13.72 -8.58
CA SER A 659 -13.94 14.47 -9.82
C SER A 659 -12.90 15.57 -9.95
N SER A 660 -12.23 15.66 -11.09
CA SER A 660 -11.31 16.75 -11.40
C SER A 660 -11.71 17.48 -12.68
N TYR A 661 -11.57 18.81 -12.66
CA TYR A 661 -11.89 19.68 -13.77
C TYR A 661 -10.74 20.64 -14.03
N ASN A 662 -10.17 20.58 -15.22
CA ASN A 662 -9.03 21.38 -15.67
C ASN A 662 -9.50 22.38 -16.75
N PRO A 663 -10.13 23.51 -16.37
CA PRO A 663 -10.61 24.50 -17.33
C PRO A 663 -9.49 25.19 -18.10
N LEU A 664 -8.28 25.19 -17.53
CA LEU A 664 -7.04 25.68 -18.13
C LEU A 664 -5.95 24.64 -17.89
N LYS A 665 -4.90 24.61 -18.72
CA LYS A 665 -3.75 23.71 -18.51
C LYS A 665 -3.07 23.91 -17.14
N GLN A 666 -3.18 25.13 -16.57
CA GLN A 666 -2.57 25.50 -15.29
C GLN A 666 -3.52 25.38 -14.10
N LEU A 667 -4.84 25.27 -14.29
CA LEU A 667 -5.81 25.27 -13.20
C LEU A 667 -6.49 23.91 -13.06
N MET A 668 -6.32 23.28 -11.91
CA MET A 668 -7.05 22.08 -11.51
C MET A 668 -8.02 22.40 -10.37
N LEU A 669 -9.27 21.99 -10.54
CA LEU A 669 -10.30 21.96 -9.49
C LEU A 669 -10.65 20.50 -9.23
N SER A 670 -10.68 20.09 -7.97
CA SER A 670 -11.03 18.73 -7.58
C SER A 670 -12.11 18.74 -6.50
N LEU A 671 -13.12 17.90 -6.68
CA LEU A 671 -14.12 17.56 -5.68
C LEU A 671 -14.04 16.06 -5.42
N SER A 672 -13.87 15.66 -4.16
CA SER A 672 -13.80 14.26 -3.78
C SER A 672 -14.61 14.00 -2.50
N GLY A 673 -14.93 12.75 -2.25
CA GLY A 673 -15.61 12.40 -1.02
C GLY A 673 -15.67 10.91 -0.79
N THR A 674 -15.93 10.56 0.48
CA THR A 674 -16.18 9.19 0.92
C THR A 674 -17.49 9.11 1.68
N TYR A 675 -18.18 8.00 1.53
CA TYR A 675 -19.37 7.67 2.31
C TYR A 675 -19.13 6.38 3.09
N THR A 676 -19.43 6.40 4.39
CA THR A 676 -19.43 5.22 5.26
C THR A 676 -20.82 5.08 5.86
N GLY A 677 -21.48 3.96 5.60
CA GLY A 677 -22.79 3.63 6.15
C GLY A 677 -22.73 3.29 7.64
N SER A 678 -23.89 3.05 8.25
CA SER A 678 -23.99 2.63 9.65
C SER A 678 -23.36 1.24 9.85
N MET A 679 -22.78 1.02 11.02
CA MET A 679 -22.15 -0.23 11.44
C MET A 679 -22.30 -0.45 12.94
N LEU A 680 -22.07 -1.68 13.41
CA LEU A 680 -21.97 -1.97 14.84
C LEU A 680 -20.57 -1.64 15.33
N VAL A 681 -20.50 -1.08 16.54
CA VAL A 681 -19.26 -0.82 17.30
C VAL A 681 -19.44 -1.25 18.75
N GLU A 682 -18.35 -1.64 19.37
CA GLU A 682 -18.26 -1.88 20.80
C GLU A 682 -18.20 -0.54 21.53
N HIS A 683 -18.84 -0.43 22.69
CA HIS A 683 -18.78 0.71 23.58
C HIS A 683 -18.70 0.20 25.02
N HIS A 684 -17.51 0.26 25.58
CA HIS A 684 -17.21 -0.30 26.89
C HIS A 684 -17.69 0.59 28.03
N ALA A 685 -18.04 -0.06 29.15
CA ALA A 685 -18.38 0.62 30.39
C ALA A 685 -17.21 1.45 30.94
N GLY A 686 -17.54 2.56 31.58
CA GLY A 686 -16.63 3.56 32.12
C GLY A 686 -17.32 4.90 32.14
N TYR A 687 -17.28 5.66 31.08
CA TYR A 687 -18.11 6.86 30.89
C TYR A 687 -19.61 6.52 30.85
N ILE A 688 -19.96 5.40 30.23
CA ILE A 688 -21.30 4.79 30.28
C ILE A 688 -21.35 3.74 31.39
N GLU A 689 -22.56 3.46 31.92
CA GLU A 689 -22.75 2.59 33.10
C GLU A 689 -22.49 1.10 32.79
N THR A 690 -22.79 0.63 31.57
CA THR A 690 -22.71 -0.79 31.17
C THR A 690 -22.21 -0.92 29.75
N ASN A 691 -21.54 -2.03 29.41
CA ASN A 691 -21.14 -2.34 28.07
C ASN A 691 -22.32 -2.36 27.09
N ARG A 692 -22.16 -1.80 25.91
CA ARG A 692 -23.20 -1.75 24.87
C ARG A 692 -22.65 -1.96 23.47
N THR A 693 -23.44 -2.64 22.65
CA THR A 693 -23.24 -2.64 21.19
C THR A 693 -24.00 -1.48 20.59
N GLU A 694 -23.29 -0.51 20.02
CA GLU A 694 -23.88 0.69 19.44
C GLU A 694 -23.96 0.58 17.91
N ARG A 695 -24.99 1.18 17.32
CA ARG A 695 -25.12 1.31 15.88
C ARG A 695 -24.84 2.76 15.47
N THR A 696 -23.73 2.95 14.74
CA THR A 696 -23.31 4.27 14.29
C THR A 696 -24.26 4.86 13.25
N ARG A 697 -24.24 6.17 13.09
CA ARG A 697 -24.83 6.84 11.91
C ARG A 697 -23.93 6.71 10.70
N GLY A 698 -24.46 6.99 9.50
CA GLY A 698 -23.66 7.12 8.29
C GLY A 698 -22.97 8.49 8.19
N PHE A 699 -21.82 8.55 7.54
CA PHE A 699 -21.03 9.76 7.34
C PHE A 699 -20.76 10.01 5.85
N MET A 700 -20.79 11.29 5.46
CA MET A 700 -20.37 11.77 4.14
C MET A 700 -19.26 12.79 4.32
N ASP A 701 -18.03 12.40 4.01
CA ASP A 701 -16.86 13.27 4.00
C ASP A 701 -16.68 13.85 2.59
N LEU A 702 -16.70 15.18 2.45
CA LEU A 702 -16.54 15.87 1.18
C LEU A 702 -15.36 16.83 1.23
N ASN A 703 -14.54 16.81 0.17
CA ASN A 703 -13.29 17.56 0.05
C ASN A 703 -13.26 18.37 -1.24
N PHE A 704 -12.71 19.59 -1.17
CA PHE A 704 -12.49 20.45 -2.31
C PHE A 704 -11.05 20.93 -2.37
N LYS A 705 -10.45 20.90 -3.56
CA LYS A 705 -9.10 21.44 -3.86
C LYS A 705 -9.12 22.31 -5.09
N ALA A 706 -8.38 23.40 -5.04
CA ALA A 706 -7.97 24.18 -6.19
C ALA A 706 -6.45 24.26 -6.24
N ALA A 707 -5.84 24.04 -7.40
CA ALA A 707 -4.41 24.15 -7.61
C ALA A 707 -4.11 24.92 -8.89
N TYR A 708 -3.13 25.81 -8.84
CA TYR A 708 -2.72 26.62 -9.98
C TYR A 708 -1.20 26.55 -10.16
N ASP A 709 -0.77 26.18 -11.38
CA ASP A 709 0.63 26.06 -11.78
C ASP A 709 1.11 27.34 -12.48
N PHE A 710 2.18 27.93 -11.97
CA PHE A 710 2.90 29.04 -12.58
C PHE A 710 4.18 28.52 -13.22
N ASP A 711 4.32 28.67 -14.51
CA ASP A 711 5.58 28.43 -15.20
C ASP A 711 6.52 29.60 -14.92
N LEU A 712 7.59 29.32 -14.17
CA LEU A 712 8.64 30.29 -13.86
C LEU A 712 9.72 30.24 -14.94
N TYR A 713 10.98 30.38 -14.57
CA TYR A 713 12.11 30.39 -15.48
C TYR A 713 12.74 28.98 -15.60
N ASN A 714 13.19 28.57 -16.80
CA ASN A 714 13.96 27.35 -17.06
C ASN A 714 13.34 26.06 -16.45
N HIS A 715 12.14 25.71 -16.85
CA HIS A 715 11.43 24.47 -16.43
C HIS A 715 11.07 24.40 -14.94
N ILE A 716 11.25 25.48 -14.20
CA ILE A 716 10.81 25.55 -12.81
C ILE A 716 9.32 25.91 -12.78
N LYS A 717 8.53 25.07 -12.11
CA LYS A 717 7.11 25.29 -11.88
C LYS A 717 6.84 25.57 -10.40
N LEU A 718 6.03 26.59 -10.14
CA LEU A 718 5.49 26.88 -8.83
C LEU A 718 3.99 26.55 -8.83
N GLN A 719 3.57 25.62 -8.00
CA GLN A 719 2.16 25.34 -7.76
C GLN A 719 1.72 25.96 -6.44
N LEU A 720 0.61 26.68 -6.48
CA LEU A 720 -0.13 27.08 -5.29
C LEU A 720 -1.41 26.26 -5.23
N ASN A 721 -1.72 25.69 -4.07
CA ASN A 721 -2.96 24.95 -3.87
C ASN A 721 -3.62 25.35 -2.55
N ALA A 722 -4.94 25.28 -2.53
CA ALA A 722 -5.75 25.54 -1.35
C ALA A 722 -7.01 24.68 -1.40
N GLY A 723 -7.57 24.41 -0.24
CA GLY A 723 -8.81 23.64 -0.19
C GLY A 723 -9.36 23.43 1.21
N VAL A 724 -10.40 22.61 1.25
CA VAL A 724 -11.08 22.22 2.48
C VAL A 724 -11.32 20.72 2.45
N GLN A 725 -10.85 20.01 3.45
CA GLN A 725 -11.19 18.62 3.71
C GLN A 725 -12.36 18.54 4.68
N ASN A 726 -13.24 17.56 4.50
CA ASN A 726 -14.45 17.35 5.28
C ASN A 726 -15.27 18.65 5.45
N PHE A 727 -15.58 19.34 4.34
CA PHE A 727 -16.20 20.66 4.42
C PHE A 727 -17.62 20.65 5.01
N LEU A 728 -18.29 19.48 5.04
CA LEU A 728 -19.55 19.30 5.75
C LEU A 728 -19.37 19.15 7.27
N ASN A 729 -18.12 18.99 7.74
CA ASN A 729 -17.77 18.70 9.13
C ASN A 729 -18.51 17.45 9.65
N ALA A 730 -18.59 16.40 8.84
CA ALA A 730 -19.21 15.14 9.20
C ALA A 730 -18.29 14.34 10.12
N TYR A 731 -18.23 14.70 11.39
CA TYR A 731 -17.37 14.11 12.41
C TYR A 731 -18.22 13.52 13.53
N GLN A 732 -17.68 12.57 14.28
CA GLN A 732 -18.32 12.02 15.46
C GLN A 732 -18.60 13.14 16.47
N ASN A 733 -19.70 13.07 17.20
CA ASN A 733 -20.12 14.11 18.17
C ASN A 733 -20.66 13.53 19.47
N ASP A 734 -20.51 12.25 19.67
CA ASP A 734 -20.91 11.47 20.85
C ASP A 734 -19.70 10.73 21.43
N PHE A 735 -18.53 11.40 21.44
CA PHE A 735 -17.36 10.90 22.12
C PHE A 735 -17.59 10.78 23.62
N ASP A 736 -16.99 9.79 24.23
CA ASP A 736 -16.86 9.74 25.68
C ASP A 736 -15.95 10.85 26.19
N GLN A 737 -16.23 11.37 27.36
CA GLN A 737 -15.53 12.51 27.94
C GLN A 737 -14.81 12.15 29.25
N GLY A 738 -13.69 12.83 29.49
CA GLY A 738 -12.94 12.74 30.72
C GLY A 738 -12.09 11.47 30.83
N ALA A 739 -11.72 11.16 32.08
CA ALA A 739 -10.77 10.09 32.37
C ALA A 739 -11.36 8.68 32.25
N ASP A 740 -12.69 8.56 32.31
CA ASP A 740 -13.39 7.27 32.24
C ASP A 740 -13.86 6.91 30.84
N ARG A 741 -13.30 7.59 29.82
CA ARG A 741 -13.60 7.40 28.39
C ARG A 741 -13.18 6.02 27.87
N ASP A 742 -13.94 5.48 26.93
CA ASP A 742 -13.50 4.39 26.07
C ASP A 742 -12.77 4.96 24.86
N SER A 743 -11.44 4.85 24.80
CA SER A 743 -10.64 5.37 23.68
C SER A 743 -10.91 4.63 22.38
N GLY A 744 -11.42 3.41 22.44
CA GLY A 744 -11.85 2.60 21.30
C GLY A 744 -13.18 3.04 20.70
N TYR A 745 -14.00 3.82 21.42
CA TYR A 745 -15.28 4.33 20.93
C TYR A 745 -15.06 5.54 19.99
N ILE A 746 -14.44 5.27 18.86
CA ILE A 746 -14.19 6.23 17.78
C ILE A 746 -14.60 5.64 16.44
N TYR A 747 -15.30 6.40 15.61
CA TYR A 747 -15.79 6.00 14.30
C TYR A 747 -16.05 7.22 13.40
N GLY A 748 -16.26 6.98 12.09
CA GLY A 748 -16.49 8.06 11.11
C GLY A 748 -15.22 8.59 10.47
N PRO A 749 -15.25 9.79 9.89
CA PRO A 749 -14.10 10.40 9.22
C PRO A 749 -12.91 10.59 10.16
N ALA A 750 -11.70 10.41 9.62
CA ALA A 750 -10.46 10.48 10.41
C ALA A 750 -10.17 11.88 10.99
N THR A 751 -10.71 12.94 10.38
CA THR A 751 -10.52 14.33 10.81
C THR A 751 -11.80 15.14 10.67
N PRO A 752 -12.05 16.13 11.54
CA PRO A 752 -13.08 17.14 11.31
C PRO A 752 -12.71 18.03 10.11
N ARG A 753 -13.48 19.08 9.84
CA ARG A 753 -13.17 20.03 8.76
C ARG A 753 -11.76 20.61 8.89
N CYS A 754 -10.98 20.52 7.82
CA CYS A 754 -9.63 21.09 7.77
C CYS A 754 -9.50 22.05 6.58
N PHE A 755 -9.01 23.28 6.83
CA PHE A 755 -8.66 24.25 5.79
C PHE A 755 -7.17 24.16 5.52
N TYR A 756 -6.75 24.09 4.26
CA TYR A 756 -5.33 23.98 3.95
C TYR A 756 -4.87 24.92 2.85
N LEU A 757 -3.60 25.25 2.93
CA LEU A 757 -2.84 25.99 1.92
C LEU A 757 -1.52 25.26 1.67
N GLY A 758 -1.16 25.10 0.41
CA GLY A 758 0.07 24.42 0.01
C GLY A 758 0.82 25.15 -1.08
N VAL A 759 2.13 24.97 -1.07
CA VAL A 759 3.07 25.43 -2.10
C VAL A 759 3.95 24.29 -2.53
N LYS A 760 4.21 24.15 -3.84
CA LYS A 760 5.13 23.15 -4.41
C LYS A 760 5.99 23.81 -5.47
N LEU A 761 7.30 23.66 -5.33
CA LEU A 761 8.28 24.06 -6.33
C LEU A 761 8.85 22.79 -6.96
N SER A 762 8.90 22.72 -8.28
CA SER A 762 9.39 21.54 -9.01
C SER A 762 10.23 21.94 -10.22
N TYR A 763 11.23 21.08 -10.50
CA TYR A 763 12.15 21.16 -11.65
C TYR A 763 12.20 19.81 -12.37
#